data_1e427d5d7717896650aeacbe30b3511f
#
_entry.id   1e427d5d7717896650aeacbe30b3511f
#
_cell.length_a   1.000
_cell.length_b   1.000
_cell.length_c   1.000
_cell.angle_alpha   90.00
_cell.angle_beta   90.00
_cell.angle_gamma   90.00
#
_symmetry.space_group_name_H-M   'P 1'
#
loop_
_entity.id
_entity.type
_entity.pdbx_description
1 polymer ?
#
loop_
_entity_poly.entity_id
_entity_poly.type
_entity_poly.pdbx_seq_one_letter_code
_entity_poly.pdbx_strand_id
1 'polypeptide(L)'
;MSEQKEKKSQIEKISALIVDKRKAFYLFYIIAAVFCAIAMGWTRVNNDLTSYLPDSTETRVGLTLMDEEFVTFGSGSIMLDNVTFDTAEKIASELEEISGVTSVVAENTEDSYKNGAALLSVTFDGEEDEQISKDAMASIKKKLEPYDAYISSSVGSSSAETIAAEMKIVVLIAVVIIIAVLLFTSHTYIEVPVMLMTFGMAALLNMGTNFIFGEISFISNSIAVVLQLALAIDYAIILCNRYTEERTTMDAREAVITALSKAIPEISSSCLTTISGMVAMMFMQFKIGFDLGIVLVKAILCSIFAVFTLMPGLLMSFSPLIDKTHHRYFVPKINAVGKLASKTKLILPPIYAIVLVISFILSNNCNYVYGYSTLSTITKNSSQIAEEKIDSTFKTDNLVVIMVPAGDYSKEQRLLNRLEGLNEVNSALGLANIEAMDGYMLTDALTPRQFAELTDMDIEIVRLAYSAYAASEENYGQIVSSVNNYAVPLIDMFGYIYEQKEAGYVTLDDDLNEKLDDLNEQLTDAKLQLGNENYSRILLKTNIPEEGAQTFTFLDELHKLVYEYYPEGAYIVGDSTSDYDLGTSFATDNLMVSILSLLFVLIILVFTFKSAGLPVLLLAIIQGAIWINFSFPVIEGTNIFFMSYLIVSSIQMGANIDYAIVISSRYTELKKQMPLKDAIVQTLNHAFPTIISSGAILAIAGMLIGVLSSDPAISSIGICLGRGTFISIFLVMFVLPPTLLLGDLIIEKTSFTLKRRETVQHRSDYMRVNGHIRGYVSGIVDAQISGVIQGEISAQLDSDAAVSLKQRVDEQLSASEQVSDIEEITVGADNGLQ
;
A
#
# COMPACT_ATOMS: atom_id res chain seq x y z
N MET A 1 -38.23 -24.39 -42.52
CA MET A 1 -37.75 -23.63 -41.37
C MET A 1 -36.87 -24.57 -40.53
N SER A 2 -35.59 -24.60 -40.77
CA SER A 2 -34.61 -25.28 -39.94
C SER A 2 -33.83 -24.20 -39.23
N GLU A 3 -34.05 -24.06 -37.89
CA GLU A 3 -33.28 -23.20 -37.01
C GLU A 3 -31.81 -23.60 -37.11
N GLN A 4 -31.00 -22.74 -37.71
CA GLN A 4 -29.56 -22.76 -37.50
C GLN A 4 -29.30 -22.43 -36.02
N LYS A 5 -29.10 -23.47 -35.17
CA LYS A 5 -28.51 -23.30 -33.86
C LYS A 5 -27.11 -22.75 -34.05
N GLU A 6 -26.97 -21.42 -33.96
CA GLU A 6 -25.65 -20.80 -33.79
C GLU A 6 -24.91 -21.50 -32.65
N LYS A 7 -23.71 -21.96 -32.88
CA LYS A 7 -22.85 -22.56 -31.87
C LYS A 7 -22.54 -21.49 -30.79
N LYS A 8 -23.32 -21.50 -29.69
CA LYS A 8 -23.05 -20.62 -28.53
C LYS A 8 -21.59 -20.68 -28.13
N SER A 9 -20.96 -19.53 -27.92
CA SER A 9 -19.59 -19.44 -27.49
C SER A 9 -19.40 -20.13 -26.11
N GLN A 10 -18.19 -20.54 -25.79
CA GLN A 10 -17.90 -21.15 -24.45
C GLN A 10 -18.30 -20.20 -23.33
N ILE A 11 -18.04 -18.88 -23.50
CA ILE A 11 -18.39 -17.85 -22.52
C ILE A 11 -19.89 -17.74 -22.34
N GLU A 12 -20.70 -17.80 -23.42
CA GLU A 12 -22.16 -17.79 -23.31
C GLU A 12 -22.71 -19.02 -22.57
N LYS A 13 -22.08 -20.17 -22.74
CA LYS A 13 -22.48 -21.39 -22.00
C LYS A 13 -22.19 -21.25 -20.49
N ILE A 14 -21.05 -20.67 -20.13
CA ILE A 14 -20.70 -20.37 -18.73
C ILE A 14 -21.68 -19.36 -18.16
N SER A 15 -21.95 -18.26 -18.88
CA SER A 15 -22.91 -17.21 -18.49
C SER A 15 -24.30 -17.79 -18.27
N ALA A 16 -24.77 -18.65 -19.16
CA ALA A 16 -26.07 -19.33 -19.02
C ALA A 16 -26.10 -20.24 -17.79
N LEU A 17 -25.03 -20.99 -17.52
CA LEU A 17 -24.93 -21.86 -16.35
C LEU A 17 -25.00 -21.04 -15.04
N ILE A 18 -24.30 -19.92 -14.97
CA ILE A 18 -24.32 -19.03 -13.81
C ILE A 18 -25.75 -18.51 -13.55
N VAL A 19 -26.40 -17.99 -14.57
CA VAL A 19 -27.76 -17.42 -14.46
C VAL A 19 -28.80 -18.49 -14.09
N ASP A 20 -28.70 -19.68 -14.68
CA ASP A 20 -29.64 -20.76 -14.44
C ASP A 20 -29.44 -21.40 -13.05
N LYS A 21 -28.20 -21.46 -12.54
CA LYS A 21 -27.87 -21.99 -11.22
C LYS A 21 -27.86 -20.92 -10.11
N ARG A 22 -28.44 -19.73 -10.33
CA ARG A 22 -28.40 -18.60 -9.38
C ARG A 22 -28.86 -18.95 -7.94
N LYS A 23 -29.82 -19.89 -7.79
CA LYS A 23 -30.25 -20.34 -6.47
C LYS A 23 -29.14 -21.05 -5.68
N ALA A 24 -28.32 -21.84 -6.37
CA ALA A 24 -27.16 -22.49 -5.76
C ALA A 24 -26.09 -21.47 -5.34
N PHE A 25 -25.86 -20.45 -6.17
CA PHE A 25 -24.97 -19.33 -5.81
C PHE A 25 -25.49 -18.56 -4.61
N TYR A 26 -26.80 -18.27 -4.52
CA TYR A 26 -27.37 -17.60 -3.34
C TYR A 26 -27.14 -18.41 -2.06
N LEU A 27 -27.38 -19.74 -2.10
CA LEU A 27 -27.12 -20.59 -0.96
C LEU A 27 -25.62 -20.57 -0.59
N PHE A 28 -24.73 -20.66 -1.58
CA PHE A 28 -23.28 -20.56 -1.35
C PHE A 28 -22.92 -19.23 -0.66
N TYR A 29 -23.43 -18.08 -1.14
CA TYR A 29 -23.13 -16.77 -0.56
C TYR A 29 -23.72 -16.59 0.85
N ILE A 30 -24.88 -17.16 1.14
CA ILE A 30 -25.43 -17.13 2.51
C ILE A 30 -24.53 -17.92 3.47
N ILE A 31 -24.10 -19.13 3.07
CA ILE A 31 -23.19 -19.94 3.89
C ILE A 31 -21.84 -19.22 4.05
N ALA A 32 -21.29 -18.71 2.95
CA ALA A 32 -20.02 -17.98 2.97
C ALA A 32 -20.11 -16.71 3.82
N ALA A 33 -21.24 -15.98 3.80
CA ALA A 33 -21.44 -14.80 4.63
C ALA A 33 -21.40 -15.12 6.12
N VAL A 34 -22.09 -16.18 6.54
CA VAL A 34 -22.08 -16.62 7.95
C VAL A 34 -20.68 -17.05 8.37
N PHE A 35 -20.02 -17.85 7.53
CA PHE A 35 -18.64 -18.26 7.81
C PHE A 35 -17.68 -17.08 7.90
N CYS A 36 -17.69 -16.18 6.92
CA CYS A 36 -16.80 -15.03 6.88
C CYS A 36 -17.05 -14.05 8.04
N ALA A 37 -18.32 -13.87 8.46
CA ALA A 37 -18.66 -13.02 9.60
C ALA A 37 -18.04 -13.54 10.91
N ILE A 38 -17.92 -14.86 11.08
CA ILE A 38 -17.26 -15.49 12.23
C ILE A 38 -15.72 -15.42 12.06
N ALA A 39 -15.24 -15.75 10.86
CA ALA A 39 -13.80 -15.85 10.58
C ALA A 39 -13.06 -14.51 10.56
N MET A 40 -13.75 -13.36 10.43
CA MET A 40 -13.15 -12.03 10.54
C MET A 40 -12.37 -11.83 11.85
N GLY A 41 -12.84 -12.41 12.96
CA GLY A 41 -12.15 -12.32 14.24
C GLY A 41 -10.92 -13.21 14.40
N TRP A 42 -10.59 -14.04 13.41
CA TRP A 42 -9.43 -14.95 13.48
C TRP A 42 -8.16 -14.32 12.91
N THR A 43 -8.27 -13.20 12.20
CA THR A 43 -7.13 -12.49 11.64
C THR A 43 -6.42 -11.70 12.72
N ARG A 44 -5.12 -11.86 12.85
CA ARG A 44 -4.28 -11.01 13.69
C ARG A 44 -3.86 -9.78 12.89
N VAL A 45 -3.87 -8.62 13.55
CA VAL A 45 -3.43 -7.36 12.96
C VAL A 45 -2.15 -6.94 13.68
N ASN A 46 -1.07 -6.81 12.93
CA ASN A 46 0.21 -6.35 13.44
C ASN A 46 0.28 -4.82 13.30
N ASN A 47 0.57 -4.16 14.42
CA ASN A 47 0.66 -2.70 14.50
C ASN A 47 2.09 -2.18 14.43
N ASP A 48 3.09 -3.06 14.55
CA ASP A 48 4.50 -2.73 14.50
C ASP A 48 5.01 -2.71 13.05
N LEU A 49 5.42 -1.53 12.56
CA LEU A 49 5.99 -1.35 11.23
C LEU A 49 7.41 -1.93 11.12
N THR A 50 8.14 -1.97 12.22
CA THR A 50 9.53 -2.46 12.22
C THR A 50 9.60 -3.95 11.94
N SER A 51 8.54 -4.70 12.28
CA SER A 51 8.40 -6.14 11.96
C SER A 51 8.37 -6.43 10.46
N TYR A 52 8.09 -5.42 9.63
CA TYR A 52 8.06 -5.51 8.17
C TYR A 52 9.37 -5.09 7.49
N LEU A 53 10.37 -4.63 8.25
CA LEU A 53 11.72 -4.38 7.73
C LEU A 53 12.28 -5.65 7.06
N PRO A 54 13.16 -5.52 6.06
CA PRO A 54 13.85 -6.68 5.49
C PRO A 54 14.63 -7.44 6.56
N ASP A 55 14.55 -8.78 6.55
CA ASP A 55 15.23 -9.62 7.54
C ASP A 55 16.75 -9.45 7.59
N SER A 56 17.32 -8.87 6.54
CA SER A 56 18.77 -8.66 6.41
C SER A 56 19.25 -7.31 6.94
N THR A 57 18.34 -6.42 7.35
CA THR A 57 18.73 -5.13 7.91
C THR A 57 19.26 -5.28 9.32
N GLU A 58 20.25 -4.46 9.67
CA GLU A 58 20.86 -4.46 11.00
C GLU A 58 19.82 -4.16 12.08
N THR A 59 19.00 -3.14 11.85
CA THR A 59 17.94 -2.76 12.77
C THR A 59 16.97 -3.91 13.04
N ARG A 60 16.54 -4.67 12.00
CA ARG A 60 15.64 -5.81 12.21
C ARG A 60 16.26 -6.92 13.03
N VAL A 61 17.52 -7.26 12.73
CA VAL A 61 18.27 -8.28 13.50
C VAL A 61 18.47 -7.82 14.94
N GLY A 62 18.89 -6.57 15.12
CA GLY A 62 19.13 -5.99 16.44
C GLY A 62 17.86 -5.87 17.28
N LEU A 63 16.71 -5.43 16.72
CA LEU A 63 15.43 -5.40 17.44
C LEU A 63 14.99 -6.79 17.87
N THR A 64 15.11 -7.80 17.00
CA THR A 64 14.78 -9.19 17.37
C THR A 64 15.66 -9.69 18.52
N LEU A 65 16.96 -9.40 18.45
CA LEU A 65 17.90 -9.76 19.49
C LEU A 65 17.63 -9.00 20.81
N MET A 66 17.23 -7.73 20.71
CA MET A 66 16.85 -6.93 21.87
C MET A 66 15.63 -7.51 22.59
N ASP A 67 14.61 -7.96 21.84
CA ASP A 67 13.41 -8.61 22.39
C ASP A 67 13.72 -9.99 23.03
N GLU A 68 14.71 -10.73 22.48
CA GLU A 68 15.10 -12.04 23.00
C GLU A 68 15.99 -11.95 24.24
N GLU A 69 16.86 -10.93 24.32
CA GLU A 69 17.92 -10.83 25.33
C GLU A 69 17.59 -9.86 26.47
N PHE A 70 16.70 -8.88 26.27
CA PHE A 70 16.35 -7.86 27.24
C PHE A 70 14.85 -7.76 27.48
N VAL A 71 14.47 -7.47 28.72
CA VAL A 71 13.09 -7.09 29.03
C VAL A 71 12.92 -5.60 28.74
N THR A 72 12.00 -5.27 27.83
CA THR A 72 11.66 -3.88 27.53
C THR A 72 10.36 -3.51 28.25
N PHE A 73 10.47 -2.87 29.39
CA PHE A 73 9.31 -2.40 30.15
C PHE A 73 8.57 -1.30 29.40
N GLY A 74 7.24 -1.32 29.49
CA GLY A 74 6.42 -0.24 28.97
C GLY A 74 6.80 1.08 29.67
N SER A 75 6.84 2.16 28.89
CA SER A 75 7.17 3.49 29.39
C SER A 75 6.24 4.56 28.84
N GLY A 76 6.24 5.72 29.46
CA GLY A 76 5.49 6.87 28.98
C GLY A 76 5.96 8.18 29.57
N SER A 77 5.72 9.27 28.86
CA SER A 77 5.96 10.64 29.27
C SER A 77 4.63 11.33 29.55
N ILE A 78 4.48 11.94 30.70
CA ILE A 78 3.31 12.67 31.13
C ILE A 78 3.70 14.12 31.40
N MET A 79 3.19 15.03 30.61
CA MET A 79 3.34 16.46 30.89
C MET A 79 2.11 16.96 31.64
N LEU A 80 2.35 17.57 32.79
CA LEU A 80 1.34 18.31 33.57
C LEU A 80 1.53 19.81 33.34
N ASP A 81 0.53 20.49 32.79
CA ASP A 81 0.58 21.94 32.58
C ASP A 81 -0.08 22.68 33.75
N ASN A 82 0.38 23.91 34.01
CA ASN A 82 -0.14 24.79 35.09
C ASN A 82 -0.02 24.20 36.49
N VAL A 83 1.05 23.49 36.81
CA VAL A 83 1.34 22.91 38.14
C VAL A 83 2.62 23.47 38.73
N THR A 84 2.70 23.48 40.06
CA THR A 84 3.98 23.70 40.78
C THR A 84 4.74 22.41 40.83
N PHE A 85 6.09 22.48 41.00
CA PHE A 85 6.91 21.28 41.11
C PHE A 85 6.48 20.37 42.27
N ASP A 86 6.22 20.96 43.48
CA ASP A 86 5.73 20.20 44.64
C ASP A 86 4.42 19.44 44.38
N THR A 87 3.57 20.01 43.48
CA THR A 87 2.33 19.34 43.09
C THR A 87 2.63 18.19 42.10
N ALA A 88 3.55 18.40 41.19
CA ALA A 88 3.97 17.37 40.26
C ALA A 88 4.62 16.18 40.96
N GLU A 89 5.51 16.46 41.94
CA GLU A 89 6.17 15.44 42.79
C GLU A 89 5.13 14.63 43.58
N LYS A 90 4.15 15.32 44.16
CA LYS A 90 3.05 14.64 44.85
C LYS A 90 2.23 13.75 43.94
N ILE A 91 1.92 14.25 42.73
CA ILE A 91 1.20 13.46 41.71
C ILE A 91 2.05 12.27 41.30
N ALA A 92 3.34 12.45 41.08
CA ALA A 92 4.28 11.36 40.74
C ALA A 92 4.22 10.25 41.79
N SER A 93 4.37 10.59 43.07
CA SER A 93 4.26 9.64 44.20
C SER A 93 2.88 8.94 44.21
N GLU A 94 1.81 9.69 43.94
CA GLU A 94 0.48 9.10 43.85
C GLU A 94 0.28 8.18 42.65
N LEU A 95 0.97 8.39 41.53
CA LEU A 95 0.93 7.52 40.34
C LEU A 95 1.74 6.24 40.57
N GLU A 96 2.85 6.34 41.32
CA GLU A 96 3.71 5.20 41.67
C GLU A 96 2.97 4.17 42.56
N GLU A 97 2.00 4.61 43.38
CA GLU A 97 1.14 3.71 44.17
C GLU A 97 0.16 2.86 43.30
N ILE A 98 0.06 3.13 42.00
CA ILE A 98 -0.82 2.38 41.08
C ILE A 98 -0.21 1.01 40.78
N SER A 99 -0.97 -0.05 41.05
CA SER A 99 -0.53 -1.42 40.70
C SER A 99 -0.21 -1.53 39.21
N GLY A 100 0.98 -2.01 38.87
CA GLY A 100 1.50 -2.12 37.49
C GLY A 100 2.37 -0.93 37.08
N VAL A 101 2.71 -0.03 38.01
CA VAL A 101 3.68 1.05 37.84
C VAL A 101 4.92 0.75 38.68
N THR A 102 6.08 0.66 38.06
CA THR A 102 7.37 0.44 38.73
C THR A 102 7.91 1.73 39.30
N SER A 103 7.92 2.82 38.55
CA SER A 103 8.45 4.10 38.97
C SER A 103 7.84 5.27 38.24
N VAL A 104 7.79 6.43 38.90
CA VAL A 104 7.41 7.71 38.31
C VAL A 104 8.45 8.76 38.72
N VAL A 105 9.25 9.19 37.77
CA VAL A 105 10.34 10.14 38.00
C VAL A 105 9.88 11.56 37.69
N ALA A 106 10.03 12.47 38.67
CA ALA A 106 9.83 13.90 38.50
C ALA A 106 11.11 14.63 38.96
N GLU A 107 11.78 15.30 38.02
CA GLU A 107 13.05 16.01 38.33
C GLU A 107 12.83 17.52 38.27
N ASN A 108 13.49 18.25 39.16
CA ASN A 108 13.49 19.70 39.15
C ASN A 108 14.65 20.27 38.33
N THR A 109 14.72 19.88 37.07
CA THR A 109 15.70 20.35 36.09
C THR A 109 15.02 21.19 35.02
N GLU A 110 15.75 22.01 34.26
CA GLU A 110 15.18 22.78 33.14
C GLU A 110 14.59 21.87 32.02
N ASP A 111 15.06 20.62 31.96
CA ASP A 111 14.60 19.62 30.99
C ASP A 111 13.30 18.92 31.44
N SER A 112 12.97 18.94 32.72
CA SER A 112 11.79 18.24 33.27
C SER A 112 10.78 19.18 33.95
N TYR A 113 11.18 20.42 34.32
CA TYR A 113 10.25 21.42 34.87
C TYR A 113 10.53 22.82 34.31
N LYS A 114 9.56 23.38 33.57
CA LYS A 114 9.74 24.65 32.87
C LYS A 114 8.41 25.37 32.69
N ASN A 115 8.38 26.69 33.02
CA ASN A 115 7.21 27.57 32.83
C ASN A 115 5.92 27.08 33.48
N GLY A 116 6.01 26.35 34.62
CA GLY A 116 4.84 25.77 35.27
C GLY A 116 4.32 24.49 34.64
N ALA A 117 5.07 23.90 33.75
CA ALA A 117 4.84 22.57 33.21
C ALA A 117 5.88 21.59 33.79
N ALA A 118 5.43 20.40 34.16
CA ALA A 118 6.27 19.29 34.66
C ALA A 118 6.19 18.09 33.72
N LEU A 119 7.32 17.52 33.37
CA LEU A 119 7.44 16.26 32.63
C LEU A 119 7.74 15.13 33.61
N LEU A 120 6.86 14.14 33.66
CA LEU A 120 7.01 12.92 34.44
C LEU A 120 7.35 11.76 33.51
N SER A 121 8.35 10.97 33.86
CA SER A 121 8.66 9.71 33.19
C SER A 121 8.08 8.54 33.98
N VAL A 122 7.27 7.72 33.36
CA VAL A 122 6.61 6.56 33.96
C VAL A 122 7.14 5.28 33.37
N THR A 123 7.51 4.31 34.25
CA THR A 123 7.89 2.95 33.84
C THR A 123 6.88 1.98 34.44
N PHE A 124 6.46 0.99 33.67
CA PHE A 124 5.47 -0.02 34.07
C PHE A 124 6.13 -1.35 34.45
N ASP A 125 5.42 -2.19 35.23
CA ASP A 125 5.91 -3.51 35.68
C ASP A 125 5.99 -4.55 34.54
N GLY A 126 5.31 -4.32 33.44
CA GLY A 126 5.26 -5.23 32.29
C GLY A 126 5.59 -4.54 30.96
N GLU A 127 5.63 -5.33 29.91
CA GLU A 127 5.80 -4.84 28.53
C GLU A 127 4.62 -3.96 28.10
N GLU A 128 4.78 -3.18 27.01
CA GLU A 128 3.76 -2.24 26.57
C GLU A 128 2.42 -2.90 26.19
N ASP A 129 2.47 -4.14 25.71
CA ASP A 129 1.30 -4.91 25.26
C ASP A 129 0.68 -5.76 26.36
N GLU A 130 1.30 -5.88 27.50
CA GLU A 130 0.80 -6.65 28.64
C GLU A 130 -0.44 -5.98 29.27
N GLN A 131 -1.32 -6.82 29.82
CA GLN A 131 -2.57 -6.35 30.43
C GLN A 131 -2.31 -5.52 31.69
N ILE A 132 -1.27 -5.83 32.44
CA ILE A 132 -0.91 -5.11 33.67
C ILE A 132 -0.54 -3.65 33.35
N SER A 133 0.25 -3.42 32.30
CA SER A 133 0.64 -2.08 31.86
C SER A 133 -0.55 -1.30 31.32
N LYS A 134 -1.44 -1.97 30.56
CA LYS A 134 -2.69 -1.36 30.04
C LYS A 134 -3.66 -0.94 31.12
N ASP A 135 -3.82 -1.76 32.16
CA ASP A 135 -4.71 -1.46 33.31
C ASP A 135 -4.14 -0.33 34.17
N ALA A 136 -2.80 -0.31 34.37
CA ALA A 136 -2.10 0.77 35.02
C ALA A 136 -2.26 2.10 34.28
N MET A 137 -2.02 2.12 32.96
CA MET A 137 -2.22 3.30 32.11
C MET A 137 -3.66 3.81 32.14
N ALA A 138 -4.65 2.93 32.13
CA ALA A 138 -6.05 3.32 32.26
C ALA A 138 -6.35 4.00 33.61
N SER A 139 -5.70 3.49 34.69
CA SER A 139 -5.81 4.06 36.03
C SER A 139 -5.12 5.43 36.12
N ILE A 140 -3.95 5.59 35.49
CA ILE A 140 -3.24 6.87 35.35
C ILE A 140 -4.11 7.89 34.63
N LYS A 141 -4.65 7.56 33.45
CA LYS A 141 -5.55 8.44 32.69
C LYS A 141 -6.74 8.91 33.51
N LYS A 142 -7.36 8.00 34.27
CA LYS A 142 -8.48 8.34 35.14
C LYS A 142 -8.08 9.24 36.31
N LYS A 143 -6.88 9.04 36.88
CA LYS A 143 -6.39 9.85 38.02
C LYS A 143 -6.00 11.25 37.54
N LEU A 144 -5.55 11.39 36.32
CA LEU A 144 -5.14 12.66 35.73
C LEU A 144 -6.28 13.43 35.05
N GLU A 145 -7.50 12.90 34.99
CA GLU A 145 -8.66 13.56 34.40
C GLU A 145 -8.93 14.99 34.94
N PRO A 146 -8.68 15.31 36.26
CA PRO A 146 -8.85 16.66 36.79
C PRO A 146 -7.76 17.65 36.42
N TYR A 147 -6.63 17.20 35.82
CA TYR A 147 -5.48 18.02 35.53
C TYR A 147 -5.34 18.26 34.02
N ASP A 148 -4.64 19.34 33.66
CA ASP A 148 -4.24 19.59 32.28
C ASP A 148 -3.04 18.68 31.93
N ALA A 149 -3.33 17.40 31.69
CA ALA A 149 -2.33 16.36 31.46
C ALA A 149 -2.24 15.95 30.00
N TYR A 150 -1.03 15.84 29.48
CA TYR A 150 -0.70 15.38 28.15
C TYR A 150 0.12 14.10 28.28
N ILE A 151 -0.41 12.99 27.79
CA ILE A 151 0.19 11.65 27.96
C ILE A 151 0.66 11.14 26.61
N SER A 152 1.98 10.92 26.48
CA SER A 152 2.63 10.24 25.36
C SER A 152 3.20 8.91 25.84
N SER A 153 2.67 7.80 25.36
CA SER A 153 3.12 6.45 25.72
C SER A 153 2.65 5.45 24.66
N SER A 154 3.46 4.44 24.39
CA SER A 154 3.07 3.26 23.63
C SER A 154 2.07 2.38 24.40
N VAL A 155 2.19 2.34 25.74
CA VAL A 155 1.33 1.54 26.61
C VAL A 155 -0.11 2.01 26.57
N GLY A 156 -1.03 1.09 26.21
CA GLY A 156 -2.47 1.37 26.19
C GLY A 156 -2.87 2.50 25.23
N SER A 157 -1.95 2.98 24.40
CA SER A 157 -2.27 3.79 23.24
C SER A 157 -2.78 2.84 22.16
N SER A 158 -4.09 2.62 22.13
CA SER A 158 -4.70 1.84 21.08
C SER A 158 -4.72 2.67 19.78
N SER A 159 -3.54 3.06 19.28
CA SER A 159 -3.44 3.69 17.95
C SER A 159 -4.21 2.84 16.94
N ALA A 160 -4.08 1.52 17.01
CA ALA A 160 -4.84 0.59 16.18
C ALA A 160 -6.35 0.64 16.43
N GLU A 161 -6.83 0.75 17.67
CA GLU A 161 -8.26 0.88 17.98
C GLU A 161 -8.80 2.23 17.53
N THR A 162 -8.03 3.30 17.70
CA THR A 162 -8.36 4.65 17.23
C THR A 162 -8.45 4.64 15.71
N ILE A 163 -7.44 4.13 15.00
CA ILE A 163 -7.42 3.99 13.54
C ILE A 163 -8.59 3.11 13.07
N ALA A 164 -8.86 1.99 13.73
CA ALA A 164 -9.99 1.13 13.40
C ALA A 164 -11.34 1.83 13.58
N ALA A 165 -11.49 2.68 14.60
CA ALA A 165 -12.70 3.48 14.82
C ALA A 165 -12.85 4.57 13.75
N GLU A 166 -11.78 5.29 13.41
CA GLU A 166 -11.73 6.26 12.32
C GLU A 166 -12.07 5.61 10.98
N MET A 167 -11.50 4.45 10.68
CA MET A 167 -11.77 3.72 9.43
C MET A 167 -13.21 3.24 9.33
N LYS A 168 -13.88 2.89 10.43
CA LYS A 168 -15.33 2.62 10.42
C LYS A 168 -16.13 3.85 9.98
N ILE A 169 -15.74 5.04 10.44
CA ILE A 169 -16.39 6.31 10.04
C ILE A 169 -16.10 6.59 8.56
N VAL A 170 -14.85 6.41 8.11
CA VAL A 170 -14.44 6.57 6.70
C VAL A 170 -15.28 5.64 5.80
N VAL A 171 -15.38 4.35 6.13
CA VAL A 171 -16.19 3.37 5.37
C VAL A 171 -17.66 3.78 5.32
N LEU A 172 -18.24 4.21 6.44
CA LEU A 172 -19.63 4.67 6.50
C LEU A 172 -19.87 5.85 5.57
N ILE A 173 -19.01 6.87 5.62
CA ILE A 173 -19.12 8.06 4.77
C ILE A 173 -18.89 7.67 3.31
N ALA A 174 -17.89 6.82 3.01
CA ALA A 174 -17.62 6.32 1.68
C ALA A 174 -18.85 5.61 1.09
N VAL A 175 -19.53 4.75 1.85
CA VAL A 175 -20.76 4.06 1.41
C VAL A 175 -21.88 5.08 1.10
N VAL A 176 -22.07 6.12 1.92
CA VAL A 176 -23.06 7.18 1.65
C VAL A 176 -22.73 7.91 0.34
N ILE A 177 -21.45 8.24 0.11
CA ILE A 177 -21.01 8.90 -1.12
C ILE A 177 -21.18 7.97 -2.34
N ILE A 178 -20.83 6.69 -2.20
CA ILE A 178 -21.05 5.67 -3.24
C ILE A 178 -22.53 5.64 -3.62
N ILE A 179 -23.45 5.59 -2.65
CA ILE A 179 -24.89 5.63 -2.89
C ILE A 179 -25.28 6.89 -3.65
N ALA A 180 -24.80 8.06 -3.22
CA ALA A 180 -25.12 9.32 -3.87
C ALA A 180 -24.63 9.36 -5.32
N VAL A 181 -23.39 8.96 -5.59
CA VAL A 181 -22.80 8.92 -6.92
C VAL A 181 -23.54 7.90 -7.81
N LEU A 182 -23.81 6.70 -7.30
CA LEU A 182 -24.53 5.66 -8.05
C LEU A 182 -25.97 6.10 -8.36
N LEU A 183 -26.68 6.75 -7.43
CA LEU A 183 -28.02 7.30 -7.71
C LEU A 183 -28.01 8.36 -8.81
N PHE A 184 -26.94 9.15 -8.89
CA PHE A 184 -26.78 10.15 -9.94
C PHE A 184 -26.41 9.56 -11.29
N THR A 185 -25.67 8.45 -11.31
CA THR A 185 -25.09 7.87 -12.55
C THR A 185 -25.82 6.64 -13.05
N SER A 186 -26.66 5.98 -12.24
CA SER A 186 -27.45 4.80 -12.64
C SER A 186 -28.64 5.18 -13.54
N HIS A 187 -29.20 4.20 -14.21
CA HIS A 187 -30.41 4.34 -15.02
C HIS A 187 -31.70 4.04 -14.23
N THR A 188 -31.57 3.27 -13.13
CA THR A 188 -32.69 2.88 -12.28
C THR A 188 -32.29 2.90 -10.81
N TYR A 189 -33.23 3.23 -9.92
CA TYR A 189 -32.97 3.26 -8.48
C TYR A 189 -32.60 1.89 -7.89
N ILE A 190 -33.11 0.81 -8.46
CA ILE A 190 -32.88 -0.57 -7.96
C ILE A 190 -31.51 -1.13 -8.34
N GLU A 191 -30.85 -0.58 -9.35
CA GLU A 191 -29.46 -0.96 -9.66
C GLU A 191 -28.52 -0.68 -8.49
N VAL A 192 -28.75 0.40 -7.74
CA VAL A 192 -27.90 0.80 -6.60
C VAL A 192 -27.89 -0.25 -5.47
N PRO A 193 -29.03 -0.71 -4.92
CA PRO A 193 -29.05 -1.83 -3.97
C PRO A 193 -28.41 -3.12 -4.51
N VAL A 194 -28.60 -3.45 -5.78
CA VAL A 194 -27.99 -4.64 -6.39
C VAL A 194 -26.46 -4.54 -6.36
N MET A 195 -25.92 -3.39 -6.74
CA MET A 195 -24.48 -3.13 -6.66
C MET A 195 -23.97 -3.19 -5.22
N LEU A 196 -24.66 -2.51 -4.28
CA LEU A 196 -24.26 -2.49 -2.87
C LEU A 196 -24.28 -3.87 -2.22
N MET A 197 -25.27 -4.72 -2.52
CA MET A 197 -25.29 -6.10 -2.04
C MET A 197 -24.13 -6.92 -2.61
N THR A 198 -23.78 -6.70 -3.86
CA THR A 198 -22.63 -7.35 -4.49
C THR A 198 -21.32 -6.92 -3.84
N PHE A 199 -21.14 -5.61 -3.59
CA PHE A 199 -19.93 -5.06 -2.97
C PHE A 199 -19.80 -5.46 -1.50
N GLY A 200 -20.90 -5.38 -0.74
CA GLY A 200 -20.91 -5.80 0.66
C GLY A 200 -20.54 -7.26 0.83
N MET A 201 -21.03 -8.12 -0.08
CA MET A 201 -20.65 -9.53 -0.09
C MET A 201 -19.17 -9.73 -0.46
N ALA A 202 -18.66 -8.99 -1.46
CA ALA A 202 -17.26 -9.06 -1.86
C ALA A 202 -16.32 -8.60 -0.72
N ALA A 203 -16.68 -7.51 -0.03
CA ALA A 203 -15.93 -7.02 1.12
C ALA A 203 -15.96 -8.02 2.29
N LEU A 204 -17.12 -8.61 2.59
CA LEU A 204 -17.24 -9.63 3.62
C LEU A 204 -16.41 -10.88 3.31
N LEU A 205 -16.40 -11.32 2.04
CA LEU A 205 -15.56 -12.44 1.61
C LEU A 205 -14.07 -12.09 1.80
N ASN A 206 -13.65 -10.90 1.41
CA ASN A 206 -12.27 -10.46 1.56
C ASN A 206 -11.85 -10.42 3.04
N MET A 207 -12.60 -9.71 3.88
CA MET A 207 -12.29 -9.59 5.31
C MET A 207 -12.32 -10.94 6.01
N GLY A 208 -13.36 -11.75 5.75
CA GLY A 208 -13.55 -13.05 6.40
C GLY A 208 -12.59 -14.13 5.94
N THR A 209 -11.76 -13.89 4.91
CA THR A 209 -10.73 -14.84 4.46
C THR A 209 -9.31 -14.31 4.71
N ASN A 210 -9.12 -13.18 5.39
CA ASN A 210 -7.79 -12.67 5.74
C ASN A 210 -7.02 -13.61 6.68
N PHE A 211 -7.72 -14.40 7.52
CA PHE A 211 -7.09 -15.38 8.41
C PHE A 211 -6.19 -16.40 7.68
N ILE A 212 -6.37 -16.60 6.37
CA ILE A 212 -5.52 -17.47 5.55
C ILE A 212 -4.06 -17.00 5.56
N PHE A 213 -3.83 -15.70 5.75
CA PHE A 213 -2.49 -15.11 5.85
C PHE A 213 -1.93 -15.17 7.28
N GLY A 214 -2.74 -15.55 8.27
CA GLY A 214 -2.41 -15.57 9.69
C GLY A 214 -2.42 -14.17 10.30
N GLU A 215 -1.56 -13.31 9.80
CA GLU A 215 -1.36 -11.94 10.25
C GLU A 215 -1.33 -10.98 9.05
N ILE A 216 -1.84 -9.76 9.23
CA ILE A 216 -1.79 -8.67 8.25
C ILE A 216 -1.43 -7.36 8.94
N SER A 217 -0.82 -6.42 8.21
CA SER A 217 -0.50 -5.10 8.77
C SER A 217 -1.77 -4.27 9.05
N PHE A 218 -1.68 -3.37 10.03
CA PHE A 218 -2.76 -2.42 10.32
C PHE A 218 -3.07 -1.51 9.12
N ILE A 219 -2.06 -1.17 8.31
CA ILE A 219 -2.22 -0.40 7.07
C ILE A 219 -3.10 -1.18 6.08
N SER A 220 -2.76 -2.46 5.83
CA SER A 220 -3.54 -3.32 4.94
C SER A 220 -4.97 -3.51 5.43
N ASN A 221 -5.14 -3.75 6.74
CA ASN A 221 -6.46 -3.91 7.36
C ASN A 221 -7.31 -2.63 7.23
N SER A 222 -6.70 -1.46 7.39
CA SER A 222 -7.40 -0.17 7.40
C SER A 222 -7.84 0.28 6.01
N ILE A 223 -6.98 0.21 5.01
CA ILE A 223 -7.26 0.76 3.68
C ILE A 223 -7.84 -0.24 2.69
N ALA A 224 -7.61 -1.56 2.87
CA ALA A 224 -8.01 -2.56 1.87
C ALA A 224 -9.51 -2.57 1.58
N VAL A 225 -10.37 -2.39 2.60
CA VAL A 225 -11.83 -2.39 2.42
C VAL A 225 -12.31 -1.18 1.62
N VAL A 226 -11.78 0.01 1.94
CA VAL A 226 -12.16 1.24 1.23
C VAL A 226 -11.69 1.20 -0.22
N LEU A 227 -10.45 0.74 -0.44
CA LEU A 227 -9.90 0.56 -1.78
C LEU A 227 -10.66 -0.51 -2.56
N GLN A 228 -11.02 -1.62 -1.93
CA GLN A 228 -11.82 -2.66 -2.56
C GLN A 228 -13.16 -2.14 -3.02
N LEU A 229 -13.88 -1.40 -2.17
CA LEU A 229 -15.17 -0.82 -2.54
C LEU A 229 -15.02 0.14 -3.72
N ALA A 230 -13.99 1.00 -3.71
CA ALA A 230 -13.76 1.95 -4.78
C ALA A 230 -13.37 1.30 -6.11
N LEU A 231 -12.54 0.24 -6.09
CA LEU A 231 -12.07 -0.47 -7.29
C LEU A 231 -13.11 -1.46 -7.85
N ALA A 232 -13.92 -2.08 -7.00
CA ALA A 232 -14.92 -3.07 -7.43
C ALA A 232 -16.11 -2.47 -8.17
N ILE A 233 -16.41 -1.21 -7.93
CA ILE A 233 -17.55 -0.49 -8.50
C ILE A 233 -17.50 -0.49 -10.03
N ASP A 234 -16.33 -0.30 -10.62
CA ASP A 234 -16.16 -0.26 -12.08
C ASP A 234 -16.66 -1.53 -12.75
N TYR A 235 -16.34 -2.68 -12.18
CA TYR A 235 -16.74 -3.99 -12.72
C TYR A 235 -18.27 -4.16 -12.71
N ALA A 236 -18.91 -3.72 -11.65
CA ALA A 236 -20.36 -3.81 -11.54
C ALA A 236 -21.08 -2.80 -12.46
N ILE A 237 -20.56 -1.57 -12.59
CA ILE A 237 -21.11 -0.56 -13.51
C ILE A 237 -21.03 -1.06 -14.95
N ILE A 238 -19.92 -1.68 -15.36
CA ILE A 238 -19.77 -2.26 -16.71
C ILE A 238 -20.85 -3.31 -16.95
N LEU A 239 -21.06 -4.24 -16.01
CA LEU A 239 -22.09 -5.29 -16.14
C LEU A 239 -23.49 -4.70 -16.16
N CYS A 240 -23.80 -3.72 -15.28
CA CYS A 240 -25.12 -3.04 -15.26
C CYS A 240 -25.40 -2.32 -16.58
N ASN A 241 -24.46 -1.53 -17.07
CA ASN A 241 -24.63 -0.79 -18.32
C ASN A 241 -24.88 -1.75 -19.50
N ARG A 242 -24.14 -2.87 -19.58
CA ARG A 242 -24.38 -3.91 -20.59
C ARG A 242 -25.74 -4.55 -20.43
N TYR A 243 -26.17 -4.84 -19.20
CA TYR A 243 -27.50 -5.38 -18.94
C TYR A 243 -28.60 -4.42 -19.38
N THR A 244 -28.50 -3.15 -19.03
CA THR A 244 -29.49 -2.13 -19.41
C THR A 244 -29.53 -1.95 -20.92
N GLU A 245 -28.39 -1.98 -21.62
CA GLU A 245 -28.32 -1.94 -23.09
C GLU A 245 -29.04 -3.14 -23.72
N GLU A 246 -28.77 -4.37 -23.32
CA GLU A 246 -29.37 -5.59 -23.88
C GLU A 246 -30.84 -5.75 -23.49
N ARG A 247 -31.25 -5.25 -22.32
CA ARG A 247 -32.63 -5.32 -21.80
C ARG A 247 -33.62 -4.54 -22.66
N THR A 248 -33.13 -3.56 -23.43
CA THR A 248 -34.01 -2.82 -24.37
C THR A 248 -34.54 -3.70 -25.52
N THR A 249 -33.83 -4.77 -25.85
CA THR A 249 -34.12 -5.61 -27.04
C THR A 249 -34.45 -7.06 -26.73
N MET A 250 -34.10 -7.54 -25.51
CA MET A 250 -34.22 -8.95 -25.11
C MET A 250 -35.02 -9.10 -23.81
N ASP A 251 -35.45 -10.32 -23.51
CA ASP A 251 -36.04 -10.64 -22.22
C ASP A 251 -34.97 -10.64 -21.12
N ALA A 252 -35.39 -10.58 -19.84
CA ALA A 252 -34.45 -10.42 -18.71
C ALA A 252 -33.39 -11.50 -18.65
N ARG A 253 -33.74 -12.77 -18.94
CA ARG A 253 -32.79 -13.90 -18.86
C ARG A 253 -31.75 -13.81 -19.99
N GLU A 254 -32.19 -13.59 -21.22
CA GLU A 254 -31.29 -13.47 -22.37
C GLU A 254 -30.42 -12.22 -22.26
N ALA A 255 -31.00 -11.10 -21.79
CA ALA A 255 -30.26 -9.87 -21.57
C ALA A 255 -29.12 -10.06 -20.55
N VAL A 256 -29.38 -10.72 -19.41
CA VAL A 256 -28.30 -10.99 -18.41
C VAL A 256 -27.23 -11.93 -18.97
N ILE A 257 -27.61 -12.99 -19.71
CA ILE A 257 -26.62 -13.92 -20.29
C ILE A 257 -25.76 -13.21 -21.32
N THR A 258 -26.36 -12.42 -22.19
CA THR A 258 -25.64 -11.67 -23.23
C THR A 258 -24.76 -10.59 -22.63
N ALA A 259 -25.29 -9.82 -21.67
CA ALA A 259 -24.52 -8.81 -20.93
C ALA A 259 -23.31 -9.42 -20.24
N LEU A 260 -23.49 -10.52 -19.49
CA LEU A 260 -22.41 -11.20 -18.79
C LEU A 260 -21.37 -11.74 -19.79
N SER A 261 -21.79 -12.34 -20.89
CA SER A 261 -20.87 -12.87 -21.91
C SER A 261 -20.01 -11.81 -22.58
N LYS A 262 -20.55 -10.58 -22.73
CA LYS A 262 -19.82 -9.43 -23.27
C LYS A 262 -18.96 -8.74 -22.22
N ALA A 263 -19.44 -8.70 -20.97
CA ALA A 263 -18.74 -8.05 -19.86
C ALA A 263 -17.52 -8.85 -19.35
N ILE A 264 -17.56 -10.20 -19.34
CA ILE A 264 -16.47 -11.05 -18.85
C ILE A 264 -15.11 -10.69 -19.50
N PRO A 265 -14.93 -10.61 -20.82
CA PRO A 265 -13.65 -10.26 -21.41
C PRO A 265 -13.20 -8.83 -21.06
N GLU A 266 -14.12 -7.87 -21.02
CA GLU A 266 -13.85 -6.47 -20.72
C GLU A 266 -13.40 -6.31 -19.26
N ILE A 267 -14.16 -6.84 -18.30
CA ILE A 267 -13.83 -6.81 -16.87
C ILE A 267 -12.55 -7.59 -16.58
N SER A 268 -12.36 -8.77 -17.19
CA SER A 268 -11.16 -9.57 -16.96
C SER A 268 -9.89 -8.87 -17.44
N SER A 269 -9.94 -8.12 -18.53
CA SER A 269 -8.81 -7.34 -19.02
C SER A 269 -8.44 -6.20 -18.08
N SER A 270 -9.43 -5.43 -17.62
CA SER A 270 -9.28 -4.36 -16.65
C SER A 270 -8.75 -4.88 -15.30
N CYS A 271 -9.36 -5.93 -14.79
CA CYS A 271 -8.91 -6.58 -13.57
C CYS A 271 -7.45 -7.05 -13.62
N LEU A 272 -7.03 -7.60 -14.77
CA LEU A 272 -5.66 -8.10 -14.92
C LEU A 272 -4.63 -6.96 -14.84
N THR A 273 -4.95 -5.78 -15.37
CA THR A 273 -4.09 -4.58 -15.22
C THR A 273 -4.02 -4.12 -13.77
N THR A 274 -5.15 -4.10 -13.07
CA THR A 274 -5.19 -3.72 -11.64
C THR A 274 -4.42 -4.71 -10.78
N ILE A 275 -4.65 -6.02 -10.96
CA ILE A 275 -3.89 -7.08 -10.27
C ILE A 275 -2.40 -6.95 -10.55
N SER A 276 -2.00 -6.65 -11.79
CA SER A 276 -0.58 -6.55 -12.12
C SER A 276 0.14 -5.41 -11.40
N GLY A 277 -0.54 -4.28 -11.18
CA GLY A 277 -0.01 -3.19 -10.35
C GLY A 277 0.19 -3.63 -8.89
N MET A 278 -0.80 -4.36 -8.32
CA MET A 278 -0.69 -4.87 -6.94
C MET A 278 0.39 -5.96 -6.82
N VAL A 279 0.51 -6.84 -7.82
CA VAL A 279 1.58 -7.85 -7.86
C VAL A 279 2.96 -7.20 -7.94
N ALA A 280 3.12 -6.08 -8.64
CA ALA A 280 4.40 -5.38 -8.69
C ALA A 280 4.86 -4.91 -7.30
N MET A 281 3.95 -4.48 -6.42
CA MET A 281 4.28 -4.11 -5.02
C MET A 281 4.77 -5.30 -4.20
N MET A 282 4.36 -6.53 -4.51
CA MET A 282 4.78 -7.72 -3.76
C MET A 282 6.27 -8.04 -3.91
N PHE A 283 6.97 -7.36 -4.83
CA PHE A 283 8.42 -7.50 -5.04
C PHE A 283 9.26 -6.48 -4.27
N MET A 284 8.63 -5.64 -3.43
CA MET A 284 9.36 -4.75 -2.53
C MET A 284 10.16 -5.54 -1.50
N GLN A 285 11.31 -5.01 -1.11
CA GLN A 285 12.10 -5.53 0.01
C GLN A 285 11.37 -5.29 1.34
N PHE A 286 10.73 -4.12 1.47
CA PHE A 286 9.87 -3.82 2.61
C PHE A 286 8.59 -4.67 2.54
N LYS A 287 8.44 -5.56 3.53
CA LYS A 287 7.41 -6.63 3.51
C LYS A 287 5.97 -6.14 3.50
N ILE A 288 5.70 -4.89 3.91
CA ILE A 288 4.37 -4.28 3.79
C ILE A 288 3.87 -4.26 2.34
N GLY A 289 4.77 -4.10 1.36
CA GLY A 289 4.40 -4.17 -0.05
C GLY A 289 3.82 -5.53 -0.44
N PHE A 290 4.39 -6.62 0.09
CA PHE A 290 3.86 -7.96 -0.10
C PHE A 290 2.51 -8.14 0.61
N ASP A 291 2.41 -7.73 1.88
CA ASP A 291 1.20 -7.84 2.70
C ASP A 291 0.03 -7.09 2.06
N LEU A 292 0.18 -5.81 1.77
CA LEU A 292 -0.85 -5.01 1.12
C LEU A 292 -1.18 -5.52 -0.29
N GLY A 293 -0.16 -5.89 -1.06
CA GLY A 293 -0.31 -6.41 -2.41
C GLY A 293 -1.19 -7.65 -2.46
N ILE A 294 -0.91 -8.65 -1.61
CA ILE A 294 -1.67 -9.92 -1.61
C ILE A 294 -3.10 -9.74 -1.08
N VAL A 295 -3.31 -8.89 -0.07
CA VAL A 295 -4.64 -8.57 0.46
C VAL A 295 -5.49 -7.88 -0.61
N LEU A 296 -4.92 -6.92 -1.36
CA LEU A 296 -5.63 -6.22 -2.44
C LEU A 296 -5.88 -7.11 -3.66
N VAL A 297 -4.93 -7.95 -4.07
CA VAL A 297 -5.15 -8.95 -5.14
C VAL A 297 -6.31 -9.87 -4.77
N LYS A 298 -6.34 -10.40 -3.55
CA LYS A 298 -7.45 -11.21 -3.05
C LYS A 298 -8.77 -10.43 -3.04
N ALA A 299 -8.74 -9.16 -2.62
CA ALA A 299 -9.91 -8.27 -2.60
C ALA A 299 -10.52 -8.10 -4.00
N ILE A 300 -9.67 -7.87 -5.02
CA ILE A 300 -10.11 -7.76 -6.42
C ILE A 300 -10.69 -9.10 -6.91
N LEU A 301 -10.04 -10.22 -6.62
CA LEU A 301 -10.54 -11.56 -6.99
C LEU A 301 -11.89 -11.86 -6.34
N CYS A 302 -12.09 -11.55 -5.06
CA CYS A 302 -13.38 -11.67 -4.38
C CYS A 302 -14.46 -10.79 -5.05
N SER A 303 -14.08 -9.57 -5.45
CA SER A 303 -14.98 -8.62 -6.11
C SER A 303 -15.44 -9.13 -7.47
N ILE A 304 -14.52 -9.62 -8.30
CA ILE A 304 -14.85 -10.19 -9.62
C ILE A 304 -15.69 -11.45 -9.47
N PHE A 305 -15.35 -12.31 -8.52
CA PHE A 305 -16.12 -13.51 -8.25
C PHE A 305 -17.57 -13.14 -7.89
N ALA A 306 -17.78 -12.14 -7.03
CA ALA A 306 -19.12 -11.66 -6.68
C ALA A 306 -19.83 -11.02 -7.87
N VAL A 307 -19.15 -10.19 -8.68
CA VAL A 307 -19.73 -9.57 -9.87
C VAL A 307 -20.13 -10.60 -10.94
N PHE A 308 -19.34 -11.64 -11.14
CA PHE A 308 -19.67 -12.66 -12.17
C PHE A 308 -20.71 -13.68 -11.70
N THR A 309 -20.79 -14.00 -10.40
CA THR A 309 -21.62 -15.11 -9.94
C THR A 309 -22.83 -14.69 -9.11
N LEU A 310 -22.75 -13.63 -8.30
CA LEU A 310 -23.85 -13.12 -7.48
C LEU A 310 -24.69 -12.10 -8.25
N MET A 311 -24.04 -11.10 -8.83
CA MET A 311 -24.72 -9.96 -9.46
C MET A 311 -25.67 -10.34 -10.59
N PRO A 312 -25.35 -11.28 -11.52
CA PRO A 312 -26.29 -11.72 -12.56
C PRO A 312 -27.58 -12.31 -11.99
N GLY A 313 -27.45 -13.07 -10.89
CA GLY A 313 -28.62 -13.58 -10.17
C GLY A 313 -29.47 -12.47 -9.57
N LEU A 314 -28.85 -11.47 -8.94
CA LEU A 314 -29.55 -10.31 -8.39
C LEU A 314 -30.23 -9.49 -9.48
N LEU A 315 -29.55 -9.16 -10.59
CA LEU A 315 -30.15 -8.47 -11.74
C LEU A 315 -31.39 -9.21 -12.29
N MET A 316 -31.30 -10.54 -12.41
CA MET A 316 -32.41 -11.37 -12.85
C MET A 316 -33.59 -11.33 -11.85
N SER A 317 -33.31 -11.42 -10.55
CA SER A 317 -34.32 -11.43 -9.48
C SER A 317 -35.01 -10.08 -9.30
N PHE A 318 -34.26 -9.00 -9.44
CA PHE A 318 -34.77 -7.64 -9.32
C PHE A 318 -35.22 -7.02 -10.66
N SER A 319 -35.12 -7.73 -11.79
CA SER A 319 -35.50 -7.24 -13.11
C SER A 319 -36.89 -6.58 -13.16
N PRO A 320 -37.95 -7.15 -12.56
CA PRO A 320 -39.29 -6.51 -12.61
C PRO A 320 -39.36 -5.16 -11.87
N LEU A 321 -38.48 -4.98 -10.87
CA LEU A 321 -38.37 -3.73 -10.11
C LEU A 321 -37.47 -2.73 -10.85
N ILE A 322 -36.39 -3.21 -11.50
CA ILE A 322 -35.53 -2.41 -12.36
C ILE A 322 -36.39 -1.77 -13.47
N ASP A 323 -37.19 -2.56 -14.14
CA ASP A 323 -38.04 -2.09 -15.24
C ASP A 323 -39.07 -1.02 -14.78
N LYS A 324 -39.49 -1.03 -13.49
CA LYS A 324 -40.47 -0.08 -12.94
C LYS A 324 -39.85 1.21 -12.38
N THR A 325 -38.53 1.21 -12.07
CA THR A 325 -37.88 2.32 -11.35
C THR A 325 -36.99 3.16 -12.26
N HIS A 326 -37.20 3.14 -13.56
CA HIS A 326 -36.51 4.01 -14.52
C HIS A 326 -36.70 5.49 -14.16
N HIS A 327 -35.58 6.22 -14.13
CA HIS A 327 -35.60 7.67 -13.95
C HIS A 327 -34.83 8.38 -15.07
N ARG A 328 -34.99 9.69 -15.13
CA ARG A 328 -34.24 10.50 -16.10
C ARG A 328 -32.75 10.39 -15.80
N TYR A 329 -31.97 10.05 -16.83
CA TYR A 329 -30.51 10.01 -16.73
C TYR A 329 -29.95 11.42 -16.47
N PHE A 330 -29.23 11.60 -15.36
CA PHE A 330 -28.77 12.91 -14.93
C PHE A 330 -27.43 13.32 -15.57
N VAL A 331 -26.63 12.35 -16.05
CA VAL A 331 -25.30 12.64 -16.59
C VAL A 331 -25.41 13.36 -17.94
N PRO A 332 -24.87 14.56 -18.10
CA PRO A 332 -25.01 15.34 -19.32
C PRO A 332 -24.13 14.78 -20.45
N LYS A 333 -24.51 15.01 -21.69
CA LYS A 333 -23.65 14.78 -22.85
C LYS A 333 -22.56 15.86 -22.92
N ILE A 334 -21.31 15.45 -23.04
CA ILE A 334 -20.14 16.34 -23.05
C ILE A 334 -19.60 16.61 -24.47
N ASN A 335 -20.49 16.84 -25.44
CA ASN A 335 -20.12 17.12 -26.83
C ASN A 335 -19.08 18.27 -26.99
N ALA A 336 -19.09 19.22 -26.05
CA ALA A 336 -18.15 20.33 -26.06
C ALA A 336 -16.69 19.87 -25.86
N VAL A 337 -16.46 18.90 -24.96
CA VAL A 337 -15.14 18.33 -24.67
C VAL A 337 -14.59 17.60 -25.88
N GLY A 338 -15.40 16.77 -26.56
CA GLY A 338 -15.01 16.07 -27.77
C GLY A 338 -14.67 17.02 -28.93
N LYS A 339 -15.45 18.10 -29.08
CA LYS A 339 -15.16 19.15 -30.08
C LYS A 339 -13.86 19.92 -29.74
N LEU A 340 -13.62 20.17 -28.44
CA LEU A 340 -12.39 20.79 -27.96
C LEU A 340 -11.19 19.88 -28.27
N ALA A 341 -11.26 18.59 -27.94
CA ALA A 341 -10.22 17.61 -28.24
C ALA A 341 -9.83 17.60 -29.74
N SER A 342 -10.84 17.65 -30.63
CA SER A 342 -10.59 17.74 -32.08
C SER A 342 -9.90 19.02 -32.52
N LYS A 343 -10.19 20.16 -31.88
CA LYS A 343 -9.57 21.45 -32.17
C LYS A 343 -8.14 21.55 -31.62
N THR A 344 -7.88 20.96 -30.48
CA THR A 344 -6.61 21.08 -29.73
C THR A 344 -5.62 19.95 -30.03
N LYS A 345 -5.91 19.05 -30.95
CA LYS A 345 -5.08 17.85 -31.22
C LYS A 345 -3.62 18.11 -31.59
N LEU A 346 -3.30 19.30 -32.11
CA LEU A 346 -1.92 19.72 -32.43
C LEU A 346 -1.25 20.59 -31.36
N ILE A 347 -2.02 21.09 -30.39
CA ILE A 347 -1.54 22.02 -29.37
C ILE A 347 -1.35 21.31 -28.03
N LEU A 348 -2.35 20.54 -27.60
CA LEU A 348 -2.39 19.97 -26.25
C LEU A 348 -1.38 18.83 -26.04
N PRO A 349 -1.16 17.89 -26.99
CA PRO A 349 -0.16 16.84 -26.79
C PRO A 349 1.29 17.35 -26.66
N PRO A 350 1.78 18.33 -27.46
CA PRO A 350 3.10 18.93 -27.25
C PRO A 350 3.24 19.66 -25.91
N ILE A 351 2.20 20.41 -25.50
CA ILE A 351 2.20 21.08 -24.18
C ILE A 351 2.30 20.01 -23.07
N TYR A 352 1.51 18.96 -23.18
CA TYR A 352 1.55 17.85 -22.23
C TYR A 352 2.93 17.19 -22.18
N ALA A 353 3.61 17.01 -23.29
CA ALA A 353 4.97 16.47 -23.32
C ALA A 353 5.96 17.34 -22.52
N ILE A 354 5.82 18.68 -22.58
CA ILE A 354 6.62 19.61 -21.76
C ILE A 354 6.27 19.44 -20.26
N VAL A 355 4.98 19.41 -19.94
CA VAL A 355 4.50 19.20 -18.56
C VAL A 355 5.04 17.88 -18.01
N LEU A 356 5.03 16.83 -18.81
CA LEU A 356 5.54 15.50 -18.44
C LEU A 356 7.02 15.54 -18.06
N VAL A 357 7.86 16.25 -18.83
CA VAL A 357 9.29 16.40 -18.50
C VAL A 357 9.49 17.20 -17.22
N ILE A 358 8.77 18.31 -17.06
CA ILE A 358 8.84 19.13 -15.85
C ILE A 358 8.42 18.31 -14.63
N SER A 359 7.29 17.60 -14.73
CA SER A 359 6.77 16.79 -13.62
C SER A 359 7.68 15.62 -13.28
N PHE A 360 8.37 15.02 -14.26
CA PHE A 360 9.38 14.00 -14.01
C PHE A 360 10.53 14.54 -13.16
N ILE A 361 11.05 15.73 -13.52
CA ILE A 361 12.13 16.37 -12.75
C ILE A 361 11.67 16.70 -11.33
N LEU A 362 10.49 17.29 -11.18
CA LEU A 362 9.94 17.64 -9.86
C LEU A 362 9.67 16.39 -9.03
N SER A 363 9.03 15.38 -9.58
CA SER A 363 8.72 14.14 -8.85
C SER A 363 9.97 13.42 -8.33
N ASN A 364 11.09 13.47 -9.07
CA ASN A 364 12.36 12.90 -8.62
C ASN A 364 13.06 13.71 -7.51
N ASN A 365 12.65 14.94 -7.29
CA ASN A 365 13.13 15.78 -6.19
C ASN A 365 12.11 15.87 -5.04
N CYS A 366 11.17 14.93 -4.97
CA CYS A 366 10.20 14.86 -3.89
C CYS A 366 10.89 14.49 -2.58
N ASN A 367 10.53 15.19 -1.50
CA ASN A 367 11.09 14.97 -0.18
C ASN A 367 10.35 13.81 0.48
N TYR A 368 10.92 12.62 0.39
CA TYR A 368 10.40 11.43 1.04
C TYR A 368 10.92 11.35 2.47
N VAL A 369 10.04 11.00 3.38
CA VAL A 369 10.33 10.73 4.78
C VAL A 369 9.94 9.31 5.12
N TYR A 370 10.67 8.70 6.04
CA TYR A 370 10.58 7.27 6.34
C TYR A 370 9.93 7.04 7.70
N GLY A 371 10.09 7.97 8.64
CA GLY A 371 9.43 8.02 9.94
C GLY A 371 8.16 8.89 9.96
N TYR A 372 7.64 9.08 11.16
CA TYR A 372 6.40 9.83 11.40
C TYR A 372 6.63 11.24 11.95
N SER A 373 7.80 11.52 12.52
CA SER A 373 8.11 12.74 13.27
C SER A 373 7.94 14.04 12.47
N THR A 374 8.20 13.99 11.15
CA THR A 374 8.11 15.18 10.26
C THR A 374 6.82 15.24 9.45
N LEU A 375 5.93 14.26 9.59
CA LEU A 375 4.66 14.22 8.87
C LEU A 375 3.56 14.95 9.66
N SER A 376 2.76 15.73 8.97
CA SER A 376 1.59 16.41 9.54
C SER A 376 0.30 15.81 9.05
N THR A 377 -0.63 15.55 9.96
CA THR A 377 -1.99 15.11 9.65
C THR A 377 -2.98 16.27 9.79
N ILE A 378 -4.08 16.22 9.04
CA ILE A 378 -5.17 17.21 9.16
C ILE A 378 -5.94 16.97 10.46
N THR A 379 -6.18 15.70 10.80
CA THR A 379 -6.81 15.28 12.06
C THR A 379 -5.73 14.73 12.96
N LYS A 380 -5.65 15.22 14.21
CA LYS A 380 -4.71 14.74 15.23
C LYS A 380 -5.45 14.00 16.32
N ASN A 381 -4.90 12.88 16.79
CA ASN A 381 -5.38 12.17 17.97
C ASN A 381 -4.79 12.78 19.26
N SER A 382 -5.27 12.32 20.42
CA SER A 382 -4.82 12.82 21.72
C SER A 382 -3.33 12.59 21.99
N SER A 383 -2.77 11.46 21.53
CA SER A 383 -1.34 11.15 21.71
C SER A 383 -0.45 12.09 20.89
N GLN A 384 -0.81 12.36 19.64
CA GLN A 384 -0.08 13.31 18.80
C GLN A 384 -0.13 14.74 19.32
N ILE A 385 -1.28 15.15 19.90
CA ILE A 385 -1.40 16.47 20.53
C ILE A 385 -0.50 16.52 21.78
N ALA A 386 -0.44 15.43 22.55
CA ALA A 386 0.41 15.34 23.72
C ALA A 386 1.89 15.39 23.34
N GLU A 387 2.31 14.61 22.37
CA GLU A 387 3.68 14.55 21.86
C GLU A 387 4.14 15.92 21.33
N GLU A 388 3.35 16.58 20.49
CA GLU A 388 3.65 17.92 19.98
C GLU A 388 3.77 18.96 21.12
N LYS A 389 2.93 18.82 22.16
CA LYS A 389 2.94 19.73 23.30
C LYS A 389 4.18 19.49 24.19
N ILE A 390 4.52 18.22 24.45
CA ILE A 390 5.71 17.83 25.17
C ILE A 390 6.96 18.33 24.43
N ASP A 391 7.07 18.03 23.14
CA ASP A 391 8.20 18.39 22.29
C ASP A 391 8.41 19.91 22.18
N SER A 392 7.31 20.65 22.02
CA SER A 392 7.39 22.12 21.97
C SER A 392 7.83 22.74 23.29
N THR A 393 7.65 22.04 24.42
CA THR A 393 7.97 22.56 25.76
C THR A 393 9.32 22.09 26.25
N PHE A 394 9.64 20.80 26.14
CA PHE A 394 10.81 20.18 26.76
C PHE A 394 11.90 19.77 25.77
N LYS A 395 11.61 19.65 24.48
CA LYS A 395 12.49 19.11 23.42
C LYS A 395 12.90 17.67 23.74
N THR A 396 12.20 16.73 23.18
CA THR A 396 12.53 15.30 23.35
C THR A 396 13.83 14.94 22.65
N ASP A 397 14.66 14.17 23.36
CA ASP A 397 15.89 13.62 22.79
C ASP A 397 15.56 12.43 21.89
N ASN A 398 16.26 12.31 20.79
CA ASN A 398 16.21 11.13 19.93
C ASN A 398 17.05 10.01 20.56
N LEU A 399 16.43 8.86 20.82
CA LEU A 399 17.05 7.71 21.46
C LEU A 399 17.55 6.69 20.43
N VAL A 400 18.84 6.36 20.53
CA VAL A 400 19.47 5.27 19.77
C VAL A 400 20.04 4.26 20.77
N VAL A 401 19.80 2.99 20.53
CA VAL A 401 20.29 1.90 21.37
C VAL A 401 21.43 1.18 20.66
N ILE A 402 22.52 0.96 21.36
CA ILE A 402 23.67 0.20 20.84
C ILE A 402 23.81 -1.06 21.68
N MET A 403 23.71 -2.21 21.05
CA MET A 403 23.99 -3.49 21.69
C MET A 403 25.40 -3.95 21.30
N VAL A 404 26.20 -4.33 22.30
CA VAL A 404 27.57 -4.83 22.10
C VAL A 404 27.75 -6.14 22.86
N PRO A 405 28.64 -7.04 22.42
CA PRO A 405 28.96 -8.25 23.17
C PRO A 405 29.45 -7.92 24.61
N ALA A 406 28.86 -8.58 25.60
CA ALA A 406 29.20 -8.39 27.02
C ALA A 406 30.59 -8.90 27.39
N GLY A 407 31.08 -8.55 28.57
CA GLY A 407 32.26 -9.12 29.24
C GLY A 407 33.53 -8.28 29.19
N ASP A 408 33.61 -7.20 28.42
CA ASP A 408 34.73 -6.27 28.40
C ASP A 408 34.30 -4.85 28.81
N TYR A 409 34.06 -4.64 30.11
CA TYR A 409 33.66 -3.35 30.66
C TYR A 409 34.65 -2.22 30.37
N SER A 410 35.96 -2.53 30.33
CA SER A 410 36.98 -1.52 29.98
C SER A 410 36.85 -1.04 28.53
N LYS A 411 36.43 -1.89 27.64
CA LYS A 411 36.18 -1.56 26.22
C LYS A 411 34.88 -0.78 26.06
N GLU A 412 33.83 -1.19 26.77
CA GLU A 412 32.55 -0.48 26.86
C GLU A 412 32.74 0.94 27.37
N GLN A 413 33.49 1.13 28.49
CA GLN A 413 33.77 2.45 29.05
C GLN A 413 34.52 3.35 28.05
N ARG A 414 35.50 2.80 27.30
CA ARG A 414 36.21 3.59 26.27
C ARG A 414 35.23 4.00 25.13
N LEU A 415 34.30 3.14 24.74
CA LEU A 415 33.27 3.46 23.75
C LEU A 415 32.34 4.54 24.29
N LEU A 416 31.84 4.41 25.53
CA LEU A 416 31.00 5.42 26.22
C LEU A 416 31.66 6.79 26.25
N ASN A 417 32.89 6.86 26.73
CA ASN A 417 33.65 8.11 26.77
C ASN A 417 33.85 8.75 25.37
N ARG A 418 33.91 7.92 24.33
CA ARG A 418 34.05 8.41 22.96
C ARG A 418 32.71 8.91 22.40
N LEU A 419 31.62 8.24 22.74
CA LEU A 419 30.26 8.63 22.39
C LEU A 419 29.85 9.96 23.03
N GLU A 420 30.10 10.12 24.31
CA GLU A 420 29.85 11.37 25.06
C GLU A 420 30.67 12.56 24.54
N GLY A 421 31.80 12.28 23.87
CA GLY A 421 32.66 13.30 23.24
C GLY A 421 32.13 13.80 21.89
N LEU A 422 31.01 13.27 21.36
CA LEU A 422 30.38 13.72 20.11
C LEU A 422 29.45 14.91 20.38
N ASN A 423 29.39 15.87 19.46
CA ASN A 423 28.57 17.08 19.63
C ASN A 423 27.07 16.79 19.51
N GLU A 424 26.70 15.73 18.79
CA GLU A 424 25.34 15.28 18.53
C GLU A 424 24.75 14.47 19.71
N VAL A 425 25.57 14.08 20.67
CA VAL A 425 25.20 13.25 21.82
C VAL A 425 25.00 14.11 23.07
N ASN A 426 23.83 13.98 23.69
CA ASN A 426 23.49 14.60 24.96
C ASN A 426 24.00 13.75 26.15
N SER A 427 23.75 12.44 26.08
CA SER A 427 24.21 11.47 27.06
C SER A 427 24.33 10.07 26.48
N ALA A 428 25.22 9.28 27.01
CA ALA A 428 25.34 7.85 26.73
C ALA A 428 25.30 7.10 28.07
N LEU A 429 24.39 6.14 28.23
CA LEU A 429 24.22 5.35 29.44
C LEU A 429 24.47 3.88 29.13
N GLY A 430 25.40 3.26 29.83
CA GLY A 430 25.68 1.84 29.78
C GLY A 430 26.13 1.35 31.15
N LEU A 431 26.29 0.04 31.35
CA LEU A 431 26.74 -0.50 32.65
C LEU A 431 28.05 0.09 33.12
N ALA A 432 28.97 0.41 32.21
CA ALA A 432 30.32 0.84 32.55
C ALA A 432 30.42 2.31 33.01
N ASN A 433 29.35 3.11 32.98
CA ASN A 433 29.34 4.48 33.49
C ASN A 433 28.24 4.77 34.53
N ILE A 434 27.62 3.73 35.10
CA ILE A 434 26.74 3.91 36.24
C ILE A 434 27.57 4.03 37.51
N GLU A 435 27.40 5.12 38.25
CA GLU A 435 28.02 5.33 39.57
C GLU A 435 27.39 4.41 40.61
N ALA A 436 28.19 3.61 41.27
CA ALA A 436 27.77 2.73 42.34
C ALA A 436 27.76 3.46 43.69
N MET A 437 28.94 3.93 44.14
CA MET A 437 29.09 4.66 45.37
C MET A 437 30.45 5.39 45.42
N ASP A 438 30.48 6.53 46.09
CA ASP A 438 31.70 7.33 46.35
C ASP A 438 32.59 7.59 45.11
N GLY A 439 31.96 7.81 43.93
CA GLY A 439 32.62 8.10 42.65
C GLY A 439 33.18 6.87 41.91
N TYR A 440 32.97 5.65 42.43
CA TYR A 440 33.27 4.40 41.72
C TYR A 440 32.11 3.97 40.83
N MET A 441 32.45 3.50 39.62
CA MET A 441 31.45 2.94 38.71
C MET A 441 31.16 1.46 39.03
N LEU A 442 29.97 0.99 38.69
CA LEU A 442 29.56 -0.41 38.89
C LEU A 442 30.55 -1.44 38.33
N THR A 443 31.23 -1.08 37.24
CA THR A 443 32.14 -1.96 36.52
C THR A 443 33.61 -1.71 36.89
N ASP A 444 33.91 -0.76 37.81
CA ASP A 444 35.27 -0.55 38.28
C ASP A 444 35.82 -1.78 39.01
N ALA A 445 36.96 -2.27 38.54
CA ALA A 445 37.59 -3.42 39.13
C ALA A 445 38.40 -2.99 40.36
N LEU A 446 37.96 -3.38 41.57
CA LEU A 446 38.58 -3.05 42.84
C LEU A 446 39.39 -4.21 43.38
N THR A 447 40.54 -3.87 44.01
CA THR A 447 41.27 -4.83 44.82
C THR A 447 40.60 -5.05 46.18
N PRO A 448 40.87 -6.16 46.89
CA PRO A 448 40.30 -6.40 48.25
C PRO A 448 40.45 -5.23 49.19
N ARG A 449 41.55 -4.49 49.13
CA ARG A 449 41.76 -3.33 49.97
C ARG A 449 40.87 -2.16 49.62
N GLN A 450 40.73 -1.84 48.32
CA GLN A 450 39.84 -0.76 47.85
C GLN A 450 38.39 -1.08 48.15
N PHE A 451 37.99 -2.34 47.96
CA PHE A 451 36.65 -2.79 48.26
C PHE A 451 36.32 -2.72 49.74
N ALA A 452 37.28 -3.13 50.64
CA ALA A 452 37.14 -3.03 52.08
C ALA A 452 37.03 -1.57 52.56
N GLU A 453 37.87 -0.66 52.01
CA GLU A 453 37.79 0.78 52.28
C GLU A 453 36.45 1.40 51.80
N LEU A 454 35.88 0.95 50.67
CA LEU A 454 34.61 1.44 50.13
C LEU A 454 33.41 0.99 50.93
N THR A 455 33.39 -0.28 51.37
CA THR A 455 32.24 -0.91 52.06
C THR A 455 32.34 -0.85 53.57
N ASP A 456 33.41 -0.33 54.12
CA ASP A 456 33.74 -0.32 55.56
C ASP A 456 33.76 -1.75 56.18
N MET A 457 34.02 -2.78 55.36
CA MET A 457 34.13 -4.17 55.82
C MET A 457 35.51 -4.54 56.27
N ASP A 458 35.60 -5.55 57.13
CA ASP A 458 36.87 -6.09 57.55
C ASP A 458 37.69 -6.68 56.42
N ILE A 459 38.93 -6.25 56.25
CA ILE A 459 39.81 -6.65 55.16
C ILE A 459 39.99 -8.17 55.03
N GLU A 460 39.96 -8.88 56.15
CA GLU A 460 40.15 -10.34 56.19
C GLU A 460 38.89 -11.05 55.63
N ILE A 461 37.70 -10.50 55.91
CA ILE A 461 36.43 -11.02 55.34
C ILE A 461 36.42 -10.78 53.83
N VAL A 462 36.79 -9.56 53.38
CA VAL A 462 36.87 -9.21 51.96
C VAL A 462 37.89 -10.09 51.23
N ARG A 463 39.05 -10.33 51.80
CA ARG A 463 40.06 -11.25 51.25
C ARG A 463 39.54 -12.67 51.09
N LEU A 464 38.75 -13.14 52.04
CA LEU A 464 38.12 -14.45 51.98
C LEU A 464 37.08 -14.52 50.84
N ALA A 465 36.24 -13.49 50.72
CA ALA A 465 35.27 -13.38 49.64
C ALA A 465 35.96 -13.35 48.24
N TYR A 466 36.99 -12.54 48.07
CA TYR A 466 37.78 -12.49 46.82
C TYR A 466 38.50 -13.84 46.54
N SER A 467 38.98 -14.53 47.57
CA SER A 467 39.57 -15.87 47.41
C SER A 467 38.55 -16.91 46.98
N ALA A 468 37.36 -16.83 47.53
CA ALA A 468 36.26 -17.72 47.18
C ALA A 468 35.73 -17.42 45.76
N TYR A 469 35.53 -16.16 45.40
CA TYR A 469 35.18 -15.74 44.07
C TYR A 469 36.22 -16.20 43.02
N ALA A 470 37.51 -15.96 43.26
CA ALA A 470 38.58 -16.43 42.40
C ALA A 470 38.61 -17.98 42.26
N ALA A 471 38.17 -18.71 43.29
CA ALA A 471 38.09 -20.18 43.24
C ALA A 471 36.87 -20.70 42.41
N SER A 472 35.83 -19.88 42.27
CA SER A 472 34.68 -20.20 41.45
C SER A 472 34.89 -19.92 39.95
N GLU A 473 35.83 -19.05 39.60
CA GLU A 473 36.17 -18.67 38.24
C GLU A 473 37.07 -19.72 37.54
N GLU A 474 36.76 -20.04 36.27
CA GLU A 474 37.51 -21.01 35.47
C GLU A 474 38.99 -20.65 35.30
N ASN A 475 39.35 -19.38 35.41
CA ASN A 475 40.70 -18.86 35.22
C ASN A 475 41.51 -18.72 36.54
N TYR A 476 41.03 -19.28 37.64
CA TYR A 476 41.67 -19.20 38.97
C TYR A 476 43.16 -19.56 38.95
N GLY A 477 43.54 -20.55 38.17
CA GLY A 477 44.94 -20.98 38.07
C GLY A 477 45.90 -19.95 37.43
N GLN A 478 45.39 -18.88 36.83
CA GLN A 478 46.17 -17.79 36.26
C GLN A 478 46.41 -16.62 37.25
N ILE A 479 45.71 -16.60 38.37
CA ILE A 479 45.79 -15.59 39.43
C ILE A 479 46.90 -15.95 40.41
N VAL A 480 48.11 -15.90 39.96
CA VAL A 480 49.21 -16.66 40.60
C VAL A 480 49.99 -15.90 41.64
N SER A 481 49.86 -14.59 41.86
CA SER A 481 50.83 -13.87 42.69
C SER A 481 50.32 -13.39 44.05
N SER A 482 49.09 -13.00 44.20
CA SER A 482 48.46 -12.62 45.52
C SER A 482 46.99 -12.19 45.25
N VAL A 483 46.07 -12.69 46.06
CA VAL A 483 44.68 -12.20 46.15
C VAL A 483 44.63 -10.68 46.39
N ASN A 484 45.61 -10.12 47.06
CA ASN A 484 45.71 -8.67 47.35
C ASN A 484 45.77 -7.78 46.10
N ASN A 485 46.22 -8.30 44.96
CA ASN A 485 46.29 -7.57 43.69
C ASN A 485 45.22 -8.02 42.67
N TYR A 486 44.38 -8.95 43.07
CA TYR A 486 43.28 -9.41 42.24
C TYR A 486 42.16 -8.37 42.28
N ALA A 487 41.90 -7.73 41.19
CA ALA A 487 40.82 -6.74 41.07
C ALA A 487 39.62 -7.39 40.41
N VAL A 488 38.43 -7.20 40.97
CA VAL A 488 37.13 -7.71 40.51
C VAL A 488 36.19 -6.53 40.33
N PRO A 489 35.40 -6.49 39.22
CA PRO A 489 34.39 -5.47 39.08
C PRO A 489 33.40 -5.45 40.25
N LEU A 490 33.00 -4.25 40.67
CA LEU A 490 32.07 -4.08 41.78
C LEU A 490 30.79 -4.87 41.58
N ILE A 491 30.22 -4.79 40.39
CA ILE A 491 28.96 -5.47 39.99
C ILE A 491 29.06 -7.00 40.21
N ASP A 492 30.23 -7.58 39.92
CA ASP A 492 30.41 -9.04 40.01
C ASP A 492 30.67 -9.44 41.46
N MET A 493 31.43 -8.64 42.22
CA MET A 493 31.70 -8.91 43.62
C MET A 493 30.45 -8.75 44.50
N PHE A 494 29.66 -7.72 44.29
CA PHE A 494 28.39 -7.56 45.01
C PHE A 494 27.42 -8.68 44.69
N GLY A 495 27.23 -9.04 43.44
CA GLY A 495 26.40 -10.17 43.04
C GLY A 495 26.85 -11.48 43.73
N TYR A 496 28.15 -11.75 43.70
CA TYR A 496 28.71 -12.93 44.36
C TYR A 496 28.46 -12.95 45.87
N ILE A 497 28.70 -11.82 46.57
CA ILE A 497 28.45 -11.73 48.02
C ILE A 497 26.97 -11.95 48.34
N TYR A 498 26.08 -11.38 47.53
CA TYR A 498 24.63 -11.58 47.69
C TYR A 498 24.23 -13.03 47.51
N GLU A 499 24.73 -13.71 46.47
CA GLU A 499 24.50 -15.16 46.27
C GLU A 499 24.96 -16.00 47.45
N GLN A 500 26.15 -15.67 47.99
CA GLN A 500 26.69 -16.39 49.17
C GLN A 500 25.88 -16.14 50.46
N LYS A 501 25.28 -14.93 50.60
CA LYS A 501 24.35 -14.59 51.67
C LYS A 501 23.05 -15.42 51.54
N GLU A 502 22.42 -15.47 50.38
CA GLU A 502 21.23 -16.26 50.15
C GLU A 502 21.46 -17.76 50.33
N ALA A 503 22.63 -18.24 49.94
CA ALA A 503 23.05 -19.62 50.18
C ALA A 503 23.36 -19.92 51.67
N GLY A 504 23.37 -18.90 52.55
CA GLY A 504 23.63 -19.03 53.99
C GLY A 504 25.09 -19.23 54.40
N TYR A 505 26.00 -18.95 53.45
CA TYR A 505 27.47 -19.02 53.73
C TYR A 505 28.05 -17.74 54.35
N VAL A 506 27.38 -16.61 54.14
CA VAL A 506 27.78 -15.31 54.67
C VAL A 506 26.67 -14.79 55.60
N THR A 507 27.03 -14.30 56.77
CA THR A 507 26.10 -13.64 57.72
C THR A 507 26.66 -12.23 57.94
N LEU A 508 25.87 -11.22 57.59
CA LEU A 508 26.17 -9.81 57.73
C LEU A 508 25.34 -9.23 58.88
N ASP A 509 25.73 -8.09 59.44
CA ASP A 509 24.92 -7.37 60.41
C ASP A 509 23.68 -6.73 59.70
N ASP A 510 22.71 -6.27 60.51
CA ASP A 510 21.43 -5.79 59.98
C ASP A 510 21.59 -4.57 59.04
N ASP A 511 22.51 -3.63 59.35
CA ASP A 511 22.76 -2.42 58.53
C ASP A 511 23.40 -2.76 57.17
N LEU A 512 24.34 -3.73 57.19
CA LEU A 512 25.00 -4.20 55.96
C LEU A 512 24.05 -5.06 55.12
N ASN A 513 23.16 -5.82 55.75
CA ASN A 513 22.12 -6.58 55.03
C ASN A 513 21.20 -5.66 54.27
N GLU A 514 20.65 -4.62 54.94
CA GLU A 514 19.72 -3.65 54.31
C GLU A 514 20.38 -2.97 53.11
N LYS A 515 21.62 -2.47 53.29
CA LYS A 515 22.38 -1.85 52.19
C LYS A 515 22.67 -2.81 51.04
N LEU A 516 23.00 -4.08 51.36
CA LEU A 516 23.28 -5.07 50.34
C LEU A 516 21.99 -5.45 49.55
N ASP A 517 20.85 -5.52 50.23
CA ASP A 517 19.56 -5.81 49.62
C ASP A 517 19.15 -4.67 48.70
N ASP A 518 19.22 -3.39 49.16
CA ASP A 518 18.93 -2.21 48.34
C ASP A 518 19.87 -2.12 47.12
N LEU A 519 21.18 -2.38 47.34
CA LEU A 519 22.14 -2.35 46.25
C LEU A 519 21.91 -3.49 45.24
N ASN A 520 21.55 -4.69 45.72
CA ASN A 520 21.23 -5.81 44.84
C ASN A 520 19.99 -5.57 44.01
N GLU A 521 18.96 -4.91 44.55
CA GLU A 521 17.77 -4.50 43.78
C GLU A 521 18.18 -3.55 42.64
N GLN A 522 18.93 -2.50 42.95
CA GLN A 522 19.47 -1.55 41.95
C GLN A 522 20.35 -2.23 40.90
N LEU A 523 21.22 -3.16 41.30
CA LEU A 523 22.10 -3.91 40.41
C LEU A 523 21.30 -4.86 39.50
N THR A 524 20.26 -5.49 40.05
CA THR A 524 19.38 -6.38 39.28
C THR A 524 18.65 -5.61 38.22
N ASP A 525 18.10 -4.45 38.58
CA ASP A 525 17.39 -3.58 37.61
C ASP A 525 18.35 -3.05 36.56
N ALA A 526 19.56 -2.62 36.93
CA ALA A 526 20.58 -2.17 35.99
C ALA A 526 21.00 -3.30 35.02
N LYS A 527 21.21 -4.52 35.55
CA LYS A 527 21.52 -5.70 34.72
C LYS A 527 20.37 -6.07 33.81
N LEU A 528 19.12 -6.11 34.29
CA LEU A 528 17.97 -6.42 33.47
C LEU A 528 17.80 -5.44 32.30
N GLN A 529 18.12 -4.16 32.52
CA GLN A 529 17.93 -3.13 31.50
C GLN A 529 19.15 -2.91 30.62
N LEU A 530 20.36 -3.03 31.12
CA LEU A 530 21.59 -2.60 30.43
C LEU A 530 22.58 -3.71 30.12
N GLY A 531 22.42 -4.93 30.64
CA GLY A 531 23.34 -6.00 30.32
C GLY A 531 22.88 -7.38 30.78
N ASN A 532 23.30 -8.40 30.06
CA ASN A 532 23.12 -9.80 30.40
C ASN A 532 24.42 -10.57 30.12
N GLU A 533 24.35 -11.92 30.10
CA GLU A 533 25.54 -12.76 29.85
C GLU A 533 26.09 -12.61 28.42
N ASN A 534 25.27 -12.24 27.45
CA ASN A 534 25.60 -12.20 26.04
C ASN A 534 25.90 -10.78 25.55
N TYR A 535 25.09 -9.80 25.99
CA TYR A 535 25.11 -8.43 25.46
C TYR A 535 25.04 -7.36 26.53
N SER A 536 25.74 -6.23 26.29
CA SER A 536 25.55 -4.95 27.00
C SER A 536 24.73 -4.01 26.08
N ARG A 537 23.81 -3.27 26.66
CA ARG A 537 22.95 -2.28 26.00
C ARG A 537 23.35 -0.88 26.42
N ILE A 538 23.69 -0.04 25.43
CA ILE A 538 24.03 1.38 25.63
C ILE A 538 22.86 2.21 25.11
N LEU A 539 22.31 3.09 25.95
CA LEU A 539 21.28 4.04 25.63
C LEU A 539 21.93 5.38 25.25
N LEU A 540 21.79 5.78 23.98
CA LEU A 540 22.39 6.99 23.44
C LEU A 540 21.29 8.03 23.18
N LYS A 541 21.25 9.12 23.96
CA LYS A 541 20.37 10.26 23.75
C LYS A 541 21.08 11.30 22.89
N THR A 542 20.46 11.70 21.79
CA THR A 542 21.04 12.63 20.83
C THR A 542 20.16 13.88 20.66
N ASN A 543 20.81 15.01 20.33
CA ASN A 543 20.14 16.30 20.12
C ASN A 543 19.75 16.56 18.65
N ILE A 544 19.87 15.55 17.80
CA ILE A 544 19.52 15.62 16.39
C ILE A 544 18.12 15.05 16.16
N PRO A 545 17.40 15.52 15.11
CA PRO A 545 16.07 14.98 14.79
C PRO A 545 16.14 13.48 14.49
N GLU A 546 15.02 12.77 14.64
CA GLU A 546 14.95 11.33 14.35
C GLU A 546 15.30 11.02 12.91
N GLU A 547 14.97 11.90 11.96
CA GLU A 547 15.14 11.69 10.54
C GLU A 547 15.78 12.90 9.84
N GLY A 548 16.54 12.64 8.79
CA GLY A 548 17.10 13.65 7.90
C GLY A 548 18.56 13.40 7.53
N ALA A 549 19.11 14.25 6.65
CA ALA A 549 20.47 14.08 6.14
C ALA A 549 21.55 14.18 7.25
N GLN A 550 21.31 15.01 8.29
CA GLN A 550 22.22 15.14 9.42
C GLN A 550 22.24 13.83 10.22
N THR A 551 21.05 13.30 10.55
CA THR A 551 20.90 12.07 11.30
C THR A 551 21.51 10.87 10.57
N PHE A 552 21.25 10.75 9.28
CA PHE A 552 21.81 9.65 8.48
C PHE A 552 23.35 9.74 8.37
N THR A 553 23.91 10.95 8.27
CA THR A 553 25.37 11.14 8.31
C THR A 553 25.94 10.76 9.67
N PHE A 554 25.27 11.14 10.76
CA PHE A 554 25.67 10.77 12.12
C PHE A 554 25.60 9.25 12.32
N LEU A 555 24.56 8.57 11.83
CA LEU A 555 24.46 7.11 11.90
C LEU A 555 25.59 6.42 11.13
N ASP A 556 25.98 6.92 9.95
CA ASP A 556 27.16 6.42 9.22
C ASP A 556 28.46 6.56 10.02
N GLU A 557 28.62 7.65 10.76
CA GLU A 557 29.77 7.88 11.64
C GLU A 557 29.73 7.02 12.89
N LEU A 558 28.53 6.87 13.48
CA LEU A 558 28.27 6.02 14.64
C LEU A 558 28.57 4.55 14.35
N HIS A 559 28.11 4.03 13.21
CA HIS A 559 28.43 2.65 12.78
C HIS A 559 29.97 2.45 12.67
N LYS A 560 30.66 3.37 12.03
CA LYS A 560 32.15 3.30 11.91
C LYS A 560 32.81 3.29 13.28
N LEU A 561 32.34 4.16 14.20
CA LEU A 561 32.89 4.26 15.56
C LEU A 561 32.62 2.97 16.35
N VAL A 562 31.38 2.47 16.34
CA VAL A 562 31.02 1.25 17.08
C VAL A 562 31.78 0.04 16.53
N TYR A 563 31.89 -0.11 15.22
CA TYR A 563 32.61 -1.22 14.61
C TYR A 563 34.15 -1.13 14.72
N GLU A 564 34.71 0.05 14.99
CA GLU A 564 36.14 0.17 15.37
C GLU A 564 36.40 -0.55 16.68
N TYR A 565 35.48 -0.47 17.64
CA TYR A 565 35.56 -1.18 18.92
C TYR A 565 35.06 -2.62 18.83
N TYR A 566 33.91 -2.84 18.20
CA TYR A 566 33.21 -4.14 18.09
C TYR A 566 32.97 -4.49 16.62
N PRO A 567 33.97 -5.10 15.93
CA PRO A 567 33.87 -5.43 14.51
C PRO A 567 32.80 -6.49 14.17
N GLU A 568 32.41 -7.28 15.16
CA GLU A 568 31.39 -8.34 15.04
C GLU A 568 30.47 -8.33 16.26
N GLY A 569 29.19 -8.61 16.06
CA GLY A 569 28.19 -8.76 17.12
C GLY A 569 27.69 -7.46 17.74
N ALA A 570 27.99 -6.30 17.15
CA ALA A 570 27.38 -5.04 17.56
C ALA A 570 26.17 -4.73 16.67
N TYR A 571 25.12 -4.13 17.26
CA TYR A 571 23.90 -3.72 16.56
C TYR A 571 23.45 -2.36 17.06
N ILE A 572 23.06 -1.49 16.13
CA ILE A 572 22.54 -0.15 16.42
C ILE A 572 21.07 -0.13 16.05
N VAL A 573 20.19 0.15 17.01
CA VAL A 573 18.74 0.08 16.84
C VAL A 573 18.05 1.32 17.40
N GLY A 574 16.89 1.65 16.85
CA GLY A 574 16.05 2.78 17.22
C GLY A 574 15.19 3.24 16.04
N ASP A 575 14.38 4.27 16.27
CA ASP A 575 13.51 4.82 15.20
C ASP A 575 14.35 5.39 14.07
N SER A 576 15.41 6.12 14.39
CA SER A 576 16.31 6.69 13.37
C SER A 576 17.03 5.63 12.53
N THR A 577 17.38 4.48 13.11
CA THR A 577 18.02 3.39 12.34
C THR A 577 17.01 2.65 11.47
N SER A 578 15.77 2.53 11.93
CA SER A 578 14.67 2.00 11.13
C SER A 578 14.43 2.89 9.91
N ASP A 579 14.38 4.21 10.10
CA ASP A 579 14.21 5.18 9.03
C ASP A 579 15.39 5.18 8.04
N TYR A 580 16.61 5.01 8.54
CA TYR A 580 17.81 4.87 7.73
C TYR A 580 17.77 3.62 6.85
N ASP A 581 17.41 2.47 7.40
CA ASP A 581 17.28 1.21 6.68
C ASP A 581 16.18 1.27 5.61
N LEU A 582 15.04 1.89 5.94
CA LEU A 582 13.96 2.15 4.98
C LEU A 582 14.42 3.08 3.86
N GLY A 583 15.17 4.13 4.19
CA GLY A 583 15.71 5.09 3.23
C GLY A 583 16.68 4.46 2.23
N THR A 584 17.56 3.60 2.70
CA THR A 584 18.53 2.90 1.84
C THR A 584 17.85 1.87 0.93
N SER A 585 16.81 1.20 1.41
CA SER A 585 16.03 0.22 0.65
C SER A 585 15.09 0.86 -0.38
N PHE A 586 14.55 2.06 -0.08
CA PHE A 586 13.54 2.74 -0.89
C PHE A 586 13.94 2.99 -2.34
N ALA A 587 15.18 3.41 -2.59
CA ALA A 587 15.65 3.70 -3.96
C ALA A 587 15.55 2.45 -4.86
N THR A 588 15.89 1.27 -4.33
CA THR A 588 15.81 -0.02 -5.03
C THR A 588 14.36 -0.44 -5.22
N ASP A 589 13.54 -0.34 -4.19
CA ASP A 589 12.12 -0.70 -4.22
C ASP A 589 11.35 0.18 -5.20
N ASN A 590 11.62 1.49 -5.20
CA ASN A 590 11.00 2.43 -6.12
C ASN A 590 11.29 2.08 -7.59
N LEU A 591 12.55 1.81 -7.91
CA LEU A 591 12.95 1.43 -9.28
C LEU A 591 12.29 0.09 -9.69
N MET A 592 12.34 -0.91 -8.81
CA MET A 592 11.79 -2.25 -9.06
C MET A 592 10.28 -2.21 -9.28
N VAL A 593 9.53 -1.59 -8.39
CA VAL A 593 8.07 -1.47 -8.48
C VAL A 593 7.65 -0.68 -9.71
N SER A 594 8.33 0.44 -10.00
CA SER A 594 8.04 1.28 -11.17
C SER A 594 8.27 0.53 -12.49
N ILE A 595 9.38 -0.20 -12.63
CA ILE A 595 9.68 -0.97 -13.84
C ILE A 595 8.72 -2.15 -13.99
N LEU A 596 8.49 -2.92 -12.92
CA LEU A 596 7.63 -4.11 -12.98
C LEU A 596 6.17 -3.73 -13.29
N SER A 597 5.62 -2.72 -12.62
CA SER A 597 4.25 -2.27 -12.85
C SER A 597 4.06 -1.79 -14.28
N LEU A 598 4.98 -0.97 -14.80
CA LEU A 598 4.95 -0.49 -16.17
C LEU A 598 5.07 -1.64 -17.18
N LEU A 599 5.98 -2.60 -16.95
CA LEU A 599 6.20 -3.75 -17.82
C LEU A 599 4.97 -4.67 -17.86
N PHE A 600 4.43 -5.02 -16.70
CA PHE A 600 3.26 -5.90 -16.62
C PHE A 600 2.06 -5.28 -17.31
N VAL A 601 1.76 -4.01 -17.02
CA VAL A 601 0.65 -3.30 -17.66
C VAL A 601 0.88 -3.15 -19.17
N LEU A 602 2.11 -2.85 -19.62
CA LEU A 602 2.46 -2.79 -21.04
C LEU A 602 2.15 -4.11 -21.76
N ILE A 603 2.60 -5.23 -21.20
CA ILE A 603 2.37 -6.57 -21.77
C ILE A 603 0.87 -6.82 -21.90
N ILE A 604 0.09 -6.60 -20.83
CA ILE A 604 -1.36 -6.83 -20.82
C ILE A 604 -2.05 -5.97 -21.89
N LEU A 605 -1.71 -4.69 -21.99
CA LEU A 605 -2.32 -3.77 -22.95
C LEU A 605 -1.96 -4.12 -24.39
N VAL A 606 -0.71 -4.56 -24.67
CA VAL A 606 -0.30 -5.00 -26.02
C VAL A 606 -1.16 -6.17 -26.47
N PHE A 607 -1.42 -7.15 -25.59
CA PHE A 607 -2.27 -8.29 -25.91
C PHE A 607 -3.75 -7.92 -26.02
N THR A 608 -4.24 -7.00 -25.16
CA THR A 608 -5.62 -6.53 -25.15
C THR A 608 -5.97 -5.78 -26.44
N PHE A 609 -5.17 -4.79 -26.81
CA PHE A 609 -5.43 -3.94 -27.97
C PHE A 609 -4.86 -4.47 -29.29
N LYS A 610 -4.00 -5.46 -29.23
CA LYS A 610 -3.30 -6.01 -30.40
C LYS A 610 -2.59 -4.93 -31.22
N SER A 611 -2.01 -3.98 -30.52
CA SER A 611 -1.26 -2.85 -31.04
C SER A 611 -0.12 -2.56 -30.07
N ALA A 612 1.05 -2.19 -30.56
CA ALA A 612 2.17 -1.78 -29.71
C ALA A 612 2.15 -0.26 -29.43
N GLY A 613 1.65 0.55 -30.37
CA GLY A 613 1.66 2.01 -30.22
C GLY A 613 0.61 2.54 -29.25
N LEU A 614 -0.58 1.95 -29.23
CA LEU A 614 -1.65 2.41 -28.33
C LEU A 614 -1.28 2.26 -26.85
N PRO A 615 -0.76 1.10 -26.36
CA PRO A 615 -0.30 0.95 -24.98
C PRO A 615 0.71 1.99 -24.54
N VAL A 616 1.68 2.30 -25.38
CA VAL A 616 2.71 3.32 -25.05
C VAL A 616 2.09 4.70 -24.84
N LEU A 617 1.10 5.08 -25.65
CA LEU A 617 0.38 6.35 -25.46
C LEU A 617 -0.43 6.36 -24.15
N LEU A 618 -1.09 5.24 -23.82
CA LEU A 618 -1.85 5.12 -22.57
C LEU A 618 -0.95 5.19 -21.35
N LEU A 619 0.14 4.46 -21.37
CA LEU A 619 1.13 4.48 -20.28
C LEU A 619 1.73 5.86 -20.08
N ALA A 620 2.04 6.58 -21.17
CA ALA A 620 2.56 7.95 -21.05
C ALA A 620 1.57 8.90 -20.34
N ILE A 621 0.25 8.74 -20.55
CA ILE A 621 -0.77 9.53 -19.87
C ILE A 621 -0.84 9.17 -18.37
N ILE A 622 -0.84 7.89 -18.02
CA ILE A 622 -0.96 7.47 -16.62
C ILE A 622 0.33 7.72 -15.86
N GLN A 623 1.50 7.42 -16.45
CA GLN A 623 2.79 7.74 -15.83
C GLN A 623 2.95 9.25 -15.60
N GLY A 624 2.49 10.06 -16.54
CA GLY A 624 2.44 11.51 -16.38
C GLY A 624 1.51 11.95 -15.26
N ALA A 625 0.37 11.29 -15.06
CA ALA A 625 -0.51 11.56 -13.92
C ALA A 625 0.19 11.27 -12.59
N ILE A 626 0.97 10.19 -12.51
CA ILE A 626 1.76 9.83 -11.33
C ILE A 626 2.80 10.93 -11.05
N TRP A 627 3.61 11.32 -12.05
CA TRP A 627 4.63 12.34 -11.86
C TRP A 627 4.05 13.72 -11.50
N ILE A 628 2.92 14.11 -12.11
CA ILE A 628 2.21 15.34 -11.72
C ILE A 628 1.74 15.25 -10.27
N ASN A 629 1.17 14.12 -9.84
CA ASN A 629 0.72 13.93 -8.46
C ASN A 629 1.87 14.15 -7.45
N PHE A 630 3.02 13.55 -7.71
CA PHE A 630 4.19 13.63 -6.83
C PHE A 630 5.07 14.87 -7.06
N SER A 631 4.68 15.78 -7.97
CA SER A 631 5.26 17.11 -8.07
C SER A 631 4.67 18.09 -7.04
N PHE A 632 3.45 17.84 -6.55
CA PHE A 632 2.78 18.76 -5.61
C PHE A 632 3.52 18.92 -4.29
N PRO A 633 4.02 17.87 -3.61
CA PRO A 633 4.79 18.04 -2.38
C PRO A 633 6.00 18.95 -2.54
N VAL A 634 6.70 18.86 -3.68
CA VAL A 634 7.84 19.76 -3.99
C VAL A 634 7.40 21.23 -4.15
N ILE A 635 6.25 21.45 -4.80
CA ILE A 635 5.70 22.81 -5.01
C ILE A 635 5.19 23.40 -3.69
N GLU A 636 4.58 22.57 -2.85
CA GLU A 636 4.00 22.95 -1.55
C GLU A 636 5.06 23.01 -0.44
N GLY A 637 6.25 22.44 -0.64
CA GLY A 637 7.31 22.32 0.36
C GLY A 637 6.94 21.41 1.52
N THR A 638 6.16 20.34 1.24
CA THR A 638 5.68 19.38 2.24
C THR A 638 6.42 18.06 2.12
N ASN A 639 6.58 17.38 3.26
CA ASN A 639 7.10 16.02 3.31
C ASN A 639 6.01 15.02 2.95
N ILE A 640 6.41 13.87 2.41
CA ILE A 640 5.51 12.78 2.03
C ILE A 640 6.06 11.45 2.52
N PHE A 641 5.21 10.61 3.08
CA PHE A 641 5.60 9.28 3.50
C PHE A 641 6.00 8.43 2.29
N PHE A 642 7.19 7.82 2.33
CA PHE A 642 7.79 7.12 1.19
C PHE A 642 6.88 6.03 0.59
N MET A 643 6.16 5.29 1.45
CA MET A 643 5.22 4.27 1.00
C MET A 643 4.06 4.84 0.19
N SER A 644 3.69 6.12 0.41
CA SER A 644 2.64 6.75 -0.38
C SER A 644 2.99 6.77 -1.87
N TYR A 645 4.28 6.98 -2.21
CA TYR A 645 4.72 6.89 -3.60
C TYR A 645 4.58 5.46 -4.15
N LEU A 646 5.11 4.46 -3.44
CA LEU A 646 5.15 3.07 -3.91
C LEU A 646 3.74 2.49 -4.07
N ILE A 647 2.89 2.68 -3.06
CA ILE A 647 1.51 2.17 -3.04
C ILE A 647 0.65 2.89 -4.07
N VAL A 648 0.66 4.23 -4.05
CA VAL A 648 -0.24 5.01 -4.89
C VAL A 648 0.17 4.95 -6.35
N SER A 649 1.48 4.95 -6.67
CA SER A 649 1.94 4.78 -8.06
C SER A 649 1.51 3.43 -8.64
N SER A 650 1.59 2.35 -7.86
CA SER A 650 1.15 1.01 -8.27
C SER A 650 -0.36 0.95 -8.48
N ILE A 651 -1.14 1.55 -7.56
CA ILE A 651 -2.60 1.64 -7.68
C ILE A 651 -3.00 2.48 -8.89
N GLN A 652 -2.39 3.65 -9.08
CA GLN A 652 -2.67 4.51 -10.23
C GLN A 652 -2.31 3.83 -11.55
N MET A 653 -1.17 3.15 -11.63
CA MET A 653 -0.75 2.41 -12.82
C MET A 653 -1.71 1.26 -13.13
N GLY A 654 -2.19 0.54 -12.13
CA GLY A 654 -3.07 -0.61 -12.30
C GLY A 654 -4.54 -0.24 -12.49
N ALA A 655 -5.08 0.66 -11.66
CA ALA A 655 -6.52 0.97 -11.62
C ALA A 655 -6.91 2.16 -12.52
N ASN A 656 -6.12 3.26 -12.52
CA ASN A 656 -6.51 4.43 -13.30
C ASN A 656 -6.31 4.24 -14.81
N ILE A 657 -5.52 3.23 -15.21
CA ILE A 657 -5.39 2.84 -16.64
C ILE A 657 -6.72 2.37 -17.22
N ASP A 658 -7.62 1.85 -16.40
CA ASP A 658 -8.94 1.36 -16.83
C ASP A 658 -9.77 2.47 -17.49
N TYR A 659 -9.67 3.71 -16.98
CA TYR A 659 -10.33 4.87 -17.61
C TYR A 659 -9.80 5.11 -19.04
N ALA A 660 -8.50 4.96 -19.23
CA ALA A 660 -7.87 5.09 -20.54
C ALA A 660 -8.23 3.92 -21.46
N ILE A 661 -8.37 2.70 -20.92
CA ILE A 661 -8.82 1.51 -21.65
C ILE A 661 -10.26 1.71 -22.19
N VAL A 662 -11.18 2.20 -21.35
CA VAL A 662 -12.59 2.44 -21.75
C VAL A 662 -12.66 3.42 -22.91
N ILE A 663 -11.95 4.57 -22.84
CA ILE A 663 -11.93 5.54 -23.96
C ILE A 663 -11.31 4.91 -25.22
N SER A 664 -10.18 4.24 -25.08
CA SER A 664 -9.42 3.72 -26.23
C SER A 664 -10.13 2.55 -26.91
N SER A 665 -10.79 1.69 -26.16
CA SER A 665 -11.62 0.60 -26.71
C SER A 665 -12.79 1.13 -27.53
N ARG A 666 -13.54 2.09 -26.97
CA ARG A 666 -14.66 2.72 -27.67
C ARG A 666 -14.20 3.52 -28.89
N TYR A 667 -13.08 4.25 -28.78
CA TYR A 667 -12.51 4.96 -29.92
C TYR A 667 -12.13 4.01 -31.06
N THR A 668 -11.46 2.90 -30.74
CA THR A 668 -11.04 1.88 -31.72
C THR A 668 -12.25 1.19 -32.40
N GLU A 669 -13.34 1.03 -31.67
CA GLU A 669 -14.60 0.49 -32.21
C GLU A 669 -15.29 1.49 -33.15
N LEU A 670 -15.52 2.73 -32.67
CA LEU A 670 -16.31 3.73 -33.40
C LEU A 670 -15.58 4.32 -34.60
N LYS A 671 -14.25 4.41 -34.60
CA LYS A 671 -13.47 4.91 -35.74
C LYS A 671 -13.60 4.04 -36.98
N LYS A 672 -14.05 2.77 -36.85
CA LYS A 672 -14.35 1.87 -37.98
C LYS A 672 -15.70 2.15 -38.63
N GLN A 673 -16.61 2.88 -37.95
CA GLN A 673 -17.98 3.11 -38.37
C GLN A 673 -18.24 4.56 -38.77
N MET A 674 -17.42 5.52 -38.29
CA MET A 674 -17.66 6.94 -38.50
C MET A 674 -16.33 7.73 -38.57
N PRO A 675 -16.35 8.99 -39.09
CA PRO A 675 -15.14 9.83 -39.12
C PRO A 675 -14.52 10.06 -37.77
N LEU A 676 -13.18 10.14 -37.68
CA LEU A 676 -12.42 10.26 -36.44
C LEU A 676 -12.90 11.37 -35.49
N LYS A 677 -13.34 12.53 -36.05
CA LYS A 677 -13.86 13.66 -35.26
C LYS A 677 -15.18 13.33 -34.56
N ASP A 678 -16.06 12.60 -35.26
CA ASP A 678 -17.37 12.22 -34.70
C ASP A 678 -17.18 11.01 -33.74
N ALA A 679 -16.28 10.09 -34.11
CA ALA A 679 -15.90 8.96 -33.27
C ALA A 679 -15.42 9.40 -31.89
N ILE A 680 -14.53 10.40 -31.78
CA ILE A 680 -14.03 10.85 -30.47
C ILE A 680 -15.11 11.54 -29.62
N VAL A 681 -16.04 12.30 -30.26
CA VAL A 681 -17.16 12.93 -29.55
C VAL A 681 -18.10 11.87 -28.97
N GLN A 682 -18.46 10.84 -29.79
CA GLN A 682 -19.28 9.75 -29.31
C GLN A 682 -18.58 8.90 -28.25
N THR A 683 -17.31 8.62 -28.46
CA THR A 683 -16.47 7.90 -27.46
C THR A 683 -16.55 8.57 -26.08
N LEU A 684 -16.32 9.88 -26.02
CA LEU A 684 -16.37 10.62 -24.77
C LEU A 684 -17.77 10.63 -24.13
N ASN A 685 -18.83 10.75 -24.91
CA ASN A 685 -20.20 10.68 -24.39
C ASN A 685 -20.54 9.30 -23.80
N HIS A 686 -20.02 8.22 -24.36
CA HIS A 686 -20.21 6.87 -23.83
C HIS A 686 -19.33 6.54 -22.64
N ALA A 687 -18.06 7.03 -22.62
CA ALA A 687 -17.10 6.73 -21.56
C ALA A 687 -17.30 7.63 -20.31
N PHE A 688 -17.74 8.87 -20.48
CA PHE A 688 -17.83 9.86 -19.41
C PHE A 688 -18.64 9.39 -18.20
N PRO A 689 -19.84 8.79 -18.33
CA PRO A 689 -20.60 8.37 -17.17
C PRO A 689 -19.83 7.37 -16.29
N THR A 690 -19.21 6.38 -16.91
CA THR A 690 -18.44 5.35 -16.20
C THR A 690 -17.20 5.96 -15.52
N ILE A 691 -16.43 6.76 -16.23
CA ILE A 691 -15.20 7.35 -15.71
C ILE A 691 -15.48 8.32 -14.55
N ILE A 692 -16.51 9.17 -14.69
CA ILE A 692 -16.81 10.14 -13.62
C ILE A 692 -17.40 9.47 -12.38
N SER A 693 -18.19 8.39 -12.53
CA SER A 693 -18.75 7.69 -11.38
C SER A 693 -17.67 6.97 -10.59
N SER A 694 -16.89 6.10 -11.23
CA SER A 694 -15.87 5.32 -10.54
C SER A 694 -14.69 6.18 -10.08
N GLY A 695 -14.22 7.07 -10.95
CA GLY A 695 -13.12 7.95 -10.63
C GLY A 695 -13.45 8.95 -9.52
N ALA A 696 -14.68 9.49 -9.48
CA ALA A 696 -15.10 10.35 -8.38
C ALA A 696 -15.16 9.58 -7.06
N ILE A 697 -15.67 8.35 -7.07
CA ILE A 697 -15.71 7.51 -5.87
C ILE A 697 -14.30 7.23 -5.34
N LEU A 698 -13.37 6.82 -6.21
CA LEU A 698 -11.99 6.54 -5.79
C LEU A 698 -11.27 7.82 -5.30
N ALA A 699 -11.44 8.95 -6.01
CA ALA A 699 -10.85 10.22 -5.62
C ALA A 699 -11.38 10.72 -4.25
N ILE A 700 -12.70 10.66 -4.06
CA ILE A 700 -13.32 11.10 -2.79
C ILE A 700 -12.97 10.13 -1.66
N ALA A 701 -12.98 8.81 -1.92
CA ALA A 701 -12.57 7.82 -0.92
C ALA A 701 -11.13 8.03 -0.45
N GLY A 702 -10.19 8.27 -1.39
CA GLY A 702 -8.82 8.62 -1.05
C GLY A 702 -8.72 9.89 -0.21
N MET A 703 -9.41 10.97 -0.62
CA MET A 703 -9.44 12.22 0.16
C MET A 703 -10.05 12.04 1.55
N LEU A 704 -11.09 11.22 1.70
CA LEU A 704 -11.68 10.94 3.01
C LEU A 704 -10.70 10.22 3.93
N ILE A 705 -9.99 9.21 3.42
CA ILE A 705 -8.92 8.55 4.17
C ILE A 705 -7.89 9.58 4.63
N GLY A 706 -7.44 10.43 3.70
CA GLY A 706 -6.41 11.42 3.98
C GLY A 706 -6.80 12.53 4.96
N VAL A 707 -8.08 12.90 5.00
CA VAL A 707 -8.56 13.98 5.89
C VAL A 707 -8.97 13.46 7.27
N LEU A 708 -9.55 12.26 7.34
CA LEU A 708 -10.15 11.73 8.57
C LEU A 708 -9.18 10.85 9.37
N SER A 709 -8.14 10.30 8.75
CA SER A 709 -7.17 9.51 9.48
C SER A 709 -6.22 10.38 10.29
N SER A 710 -6.02 10.02 11.54
CA SER A 710 -4.98 10.59 12.41
C SER A 710 -3.60 9.94 12.17
N ASP A 711 -3.56 8.76 11.57
CA ASP A 711 -2.29 8.11 11.22
C ASP A 711 -1.60 8.81 10.04
N PRO A 712 -0.33 9.26 10.19
CA PRO A 712 0.36 10.03 9.17
C PRO A 712 0.59 9.27 7.85
N ALA A 713 0.91 7.97 7.92
CA ALA A 713 1.13 7.14 6.75
C ALA A 713 -0.17 6.93 5.95
N ILE A 714 -1.25 6.55 6.65
CA ILE A 714 -2.57 6.33 6.03
C ILE A 714 -3.11 7.65 5.46
N SER A 715 -2.96 8.77 6.18
CA SER A 715 -3.36 10.10 5.72
C SER A 715 -2.60 10.50 4.45
N SER A 716 -1.28 10.34 4.42
CA SER A 716 -0.43 10.64 3.27
C SER A 716 -0.81 9.79 2.03
N ILE A 717 -1.02 8.47 2.21
CA ILE A 717 -1.49 7.56 1.15
C ILE A 717 -2.85 8.03 0.62
N GLY A 718 -3.78 8.37 1.51
CA GLY A 718 -5.12 8.81 1.15
C GLY A 718 -5.13 10.09 0.31
N ILE A 719 -4.41 11.12 0.74
CA ILE A 719 -4.30 12.40 0.01
C ILE A 719 -3.69 12.17 -1.39
N CYS A 720 -2.60 11.42 -1.46
CA CYS A 720 -1.93 11.13 -2.74
C CYS A 720 -2.80 10.32 -3.68
N LEU A 721 -3.56 9.35 -3.17
CA LEU A 721 -4.50 8.55 -3.96
C LEU A 721 -5.65 9.40 -4.51
N GLY A 722 -6.27 10.22 -3.64
CA GLY A 722 -7.38 11.08 -4.04
C GLY A 722 -6.98 12.11 -5.09
N ARG A 723 -5.89 12.84 -4.83
CA ARG A 723 -5.32 13.84 -5.76
C ARG A 723 -4.87 13.18 -7.08
N GLY A 724 -4.15 12.07 -6.99
CA GLY A 724 -3.64 11.37 -8.15
C GLY A 724 -4.75 10.79 -9.05
N THR A 725 -5.84 10.31 -8.46
CA THR A 725 -7.01 9.84 -9.22
C THR A 725 -7.69 11.00 -9.93
N PHE A 726 -7.87 12.13 -9.27
CA PHE A 726 -8.44 13.33 -9.89
C PHE A 726 -7.61 13.82 -11.08
N ILE A 727 -6.27 13.86 -10.94
CA ILE A 727 -5.34 14.20 -12.02
C ILE A 727 -5.48 13.21 -13.19
N SER A 728 -5.55 11.90 -12.88
CA SER A 728 -5.71 10.85 -13.90
C SER A 728 -7.02 11.02 -14.69
N ILE A 729 -8.14 11.27 -14.02
CA ILE A 729 -9.42 11.55 -14.68
C ILE A 729 -9.30 12.77 -15.61
N PHE A 730 -8.70 13.84 -15.11
CA PHE A 730 -8.49 15.05 -15.90
C PHE A 730 -7.66 14.79 -17.16
N LEU A 731 -6.53 14.11 -17.04
CA LEU A 731 -5.67 13.78 -18.19
C LEU A 731 -6.35 12.84 -19.18
N VAL A 732 -7.05 11.82 -18.68
CA VAL A 732 -7.77 10.86 -19.53
C VAL A 732 -8.94 11.52 -20.26
N MET A 733 -9.63 12.48 -19.64
CA MET A 733 -10.74 13.19 -20.28
C MET A 733 -10.31 14.29 -21.25
N PHE A 734 -9.22 15.02 -20.96
CA PHE A 734 -8.85 16.20 -21.73
C PHE A 734 -7.60 16.01 -22.59
N VAL A 735 -6.60 15.23 -22.15
CA VAL A 735 -5.32 15.06 -22.83
C VAL A 735 -5.28 13.78 -23.70
N LEU A 736 -5.84 12.68 -23.22
CA LEU A 736 -5.86 11.43 -24.00
C LEU A 736 -6.61 11.54 -25.33
N PRO A 737 -7.82 12.13 -25.43
CA PRO A 737 -8.55 12.20 -26.68
C PRO A 737 -7.81 12.93 -27.82
N PRO A 738 -7.24 14.12 -27.62
CA PRO A 738 -6.40 14.77 -28.65
C PRO A 738 -5.12 13.97 -28.96
N THR A 739 -4.54 13.27 -27.98
CA THR A 739 -3.36 12.42 -28.18
C THR A 739 -3.69 11.20 -29.04
N LEU A 740 -4.87 10.57 -28.85
CA LEU A 740 -5.35 9.47 -29.70
C LEU A 740 -5.56 9.92 -31.14
N LEU A 741 -6.16 11.12 -31.34
CA LEU A 741 -6.34 11.69 -32.69
C LEU A 741 -5.01 12.01 -33.39
N LEU A 742 -4.00 12.46 -32.66
CA LEU A 742 -2.68 12.73 -33.21
C LEU A 742 -1.90 11.45 -33.51
N GLY A 743 -1.99 10.47 -32.59
CA GLY A 743 -1.29 9.19 -32.66
C GLY A 743 -1.99 8.11 -33.50
N ASP A 744 -3.15 8.38 -34.12
CA ASP A 744 -3.94 7.38 -34.83
C ASP A 744 -3.16 6.63 -35.90
N LEU A 745 -2.32 7.31 -36.68
CA LEU A 745 -1.43 6.69 -37.67
C LEU A 745 -0.40 5.73 -37.03
N ILE A 746 0.09 6.04 -35.83
CA ILE A 746 1.04 5.17 -35.12
C ILE A 746 0.30 3.92 -34.65
N ILE A 747 -0.92 4.10 -34.12
CA ILE A 747 -1.76 3.01 -33.63
C ILE A 747 -2.07 2.03 -34.77
N GLU A 748 -2.42 2.52 -35.96
CA GLU A 748 -2.70 1.68 -37.13
C GLU A 748 -1.49 0.93 -37.62
N LYS A 749 -0.35 1.61 -37.79
CA LYS A 749 0.91 0.99 -38.28
C LYS A 749 1.49 -0.06 -37.33
N THR A 750 1.19 0.03 -36.04
CA THR A 750 1.68 -0.90 -35.00
C THR A 750 0.66 -1.97 -34.63
N SER A 751 -0.49 -2.00 -35.28
CA SER A 751 -1.51 -3.03 -35.04
C SER A 751 -1.11 -4.37 -35.66
N PHE A 752 -1.38 -5.48 -34.94
CA PHE A 752 -1.09 -6.83 -35.38
C PHE A 752 -2.27 -7.77 -35.11
N THR A 753 -2.34 -8.87 -35.90
CA THR A 753 -3.36 -9.90 -35.70
C THR A 753 -2.72 -11.16 -35.15
N LEU A 754 -3.22 -11.62 -33.98
CA LEU A 754 -2.80 -12.89 -33.36
C LEU A 754 -3.44 -14.14 -33.98
N LYS A 755 -4.28 -13.97 -35.01
CA LYS A 755 -4.80 -15.13 -35.75
C LYS A 755 -3.62 -15.83 -36.39
N ARG A 756 -3.34 -17.06 -35.92
CA ARG A 756 -2.57 -18.04 -36.70
C ARG A 756 -3.15 -17.95 -38.10
N ARG A 757 -2.31 -17.68 -39.13
CA ARG A 757 -2.68 -18.00 -40.51
C ARG A 757 -3.06 -19.48 -40.45
N GLU A 758 -4.37 -19.75 -40.41
CA GLU A 758 -4.84 -20.99 -40.93
C GLU A 758 -4.32 -20.98 -42.34
N THR A 759 -3.38 -21.84 -42.66
CA THR A 759 -3.07 -22.22 -44.02
C THR A 759 -4.44 -22.59 -44.59
N VAL A 760 -5.01 -21.66 -45.31
CA VAL A 760 -6.16 -21.95 -46.14
C VAL A 760 -5.63 -23.03 -47.08
N GLN A 761 -5.92 -24.29 -46.70
CA GLN A 761 -5.94 -25.32 -47.73
C GLN A 761 -6.95 -24.77 -48.69
N HIS A 762 -6.49 -24.34 -49.88
CA HIS A 762 -7.32 -24.14 -51.04
C HIS A 762 -8.02 -25.50 -51.29
N ARG A 763 -9.10 -25.71 -50.58
CA ARG A 763 -10.20 -26.51 -51.11
C ARG A 763 -10.82 -25.59 -52.17
N SER A 764 -10.45 -25.86 -53.45
CA SER A 764 -11.18 -25.34 -54.59
C SER A 764 -12.54 -25.97 -54.58
N ASP A 765 -13.45 -25.45 -53.75
CA ASP A 765 -14.89 -25.74 -53.93
C ASP A 765 -15.38 -24.84 -55.05
N TYR A 766 -15.17 -25.30 -56.27
CA TYR A 766 -15.85 -24.74 -57.44
C TYR A 766 -17.33 -25.09 -57.28
N MET A 767 -18.14 -24.10 -56.97
CA MET A 767 -19.58 -24.22 -57.04
C MET A 767 -20.02 -24.03 -58.47
N ARG A 768 -20.39 -25.12 -59.15
CA ARG A 768 -20.95 -25.06 -60.50
C ARG A 768 -22.42 -24.68 -60.38
N VAL A 769 -22.77 -23.42 -60.64
CA VAL A 769 -24.17 -22.95 -60.67
C VAL A 769 -24.65 -23.04 -62.15
N ASN A 770 -25.64 -23.91 -62.34
CA ASN A 770 -26.31 -24.04 -63.67
C ASN A 770 -27.76 -23.52 -63.49
N GLY A 771 -27.97 -22.23 -63.76
CA GLY A 771 -29.27 -21.58 -63.56
C GLY A 771 -29.13 -20.06 -63.39
N HIS A 772 -30.26 -19.40 -63.01
CA HIS A 772 -30.32 -17.95 -62.84
C HIS A 772 -29.88 -17.59 -61.40
N ILE A 773 -28.86 -16.75 -61.31
CA ILE A 773 -28.48 -16.11 -60.02
C ILE A 773 -29.15 -14.74 -59.95
N ARG A 774 -29.94 -14.52 -58.90
CA ARG A 774 -30.63 -13.24 -58.64
C ARG A 774 -30.21 -12.81 -57.19
N GLY A 775 -29.28 -11.87 -57.03
CA GLY A 775 -28.82 -11.42 -55.75
C GLY A 775 -27.58 -10.56 -55.83
N TYR A 776 -27.15 -10.02 -54.69
CA TYR A 776 -25.92 -9.22 -54.53
C TYR A 776 -24.74 -10.14 -54.13
N VAL A 777 -23.67 -10.09 -54.90
CA VAL A 777 -22.43 -10.85 -54.61
C VAL A 777 -21.32 -9.85 -54.33
N SER A 778 -20.72 -9.91 -53.13
CA SER A 778 -19.59 -9.09 -52.70
C SER A 778 -18.44 -9.99 -52.28
N GLY A 779 -17.27 -9.84 -52.90
CA GLY A 779 -16.07 -10.62 -52.61
C GLY A 779 -15.19 -10.83 -53.83
N ILE A 780 -14.13 -11.64 -53.71
CA ILE A 780 -13.28 -12.05 -54.83
C ILE A 780 -14.00 -13.22 -55.53
N VAL A 781 -14.38 -13.03 -56.80
CA VAL A 781 -15.01 -14.07 -57.62
C VAL A 781 -13.99 -14.50 -58.69
N ASP A 782 -13.50 -15.76 -58.60
CA ASP A 782 -12.74 -16.39 -59.63
C ASP A 782 -13.63 -17.42 -60.33
N ALA A 783 -14.25 -17.01 -61.41
CA ALA A 783 -15.26 -17.82 -62.12
C ALA A 783 -15.27 -17.56 -63.62
N GLN A 784 -15.54 -18.61 -64.37
CA GLN A 784 -15.83 -18.50 -65.78
C GLN A 784 -17.35 -18.37 -65.97
N ILE A 785 -17.80 -17.18 -66.39
CA ILE A 785 -19.22 -16.89 -66.55
C ILE A 785 -19.56 -17.00 -68.06
N SER A 786 -20.50 -17.87 -68.39
CA SER A 786 -21.02 -18.02 -69.77
C SER A 786 -22.57 -17.80 -69.74
N GLY A 787 -23.04 -16.68 -70.25
CA GLY A 787 -24.45 -16.31 -70.27
C GLY A 787 -24.70 -14.81 -70.35
N VAL A 788 -25.92 -14.37 -70.19
CA VAL A 788 -26.31 -12.95 -70.22
C VAL A 788 -26.35 -12.44 -68.79
N ILE A 789 -25.60 -11.39 -68.47
CA ILE A 789 -25.57 -10.69 -67.20
C ILE A 789 -26.44 -9.43 -67.36
N GLN A 790 -27.51 -9.33 -66.55
CA GLN A 790 -28.33 -8.13 -66.42
C GLN A 790 -28.12 -7.52 -65.04
N GLY A 791 -27.55 -6.31 -65.00
CA GLY A 791 -27.30 -5.59 -63.77
C GLY A 791 -25.99 -4.78 -63.77
N GLU A 792 -25.68 -4.13 -62.67
CA GLU A 792 -24.49 -3.32 -62.49
C GLU A 792 -23.34 -4.18 -61.92
N ILE A 793 -22.20 -4.24 -62.58
CA ILE A 793 -20.99 -4.92 -62.11
C ILE A 793 -19.97 -3.86 -61.79
N SER A 794 -19.63 -3.76 -60.49
CA SER A 794 -18.48 -2.98 -60.00
C SER A 794 -17.39 -3.97 -59.59
N ALA A 795 -16.36 -4.13 -60.40
CA ALA A 795 -15.26 -5.07 -60.13
C ALA A 795 -13.93 -4.48 -60.64
N GLN A 796 -12.86 -4.78 -59.90
CA GLN A 796 -11.50 -4.53 -60.33
C GLN A 796 -11.06 -5.74 -61.17
N LEU A 797 -10.94 -5.55 -62.49
CA LEU A 797 -10.56 -6.59 -63.42
C LEU A 797 -9.07 -6.52 -63.71
N ASP A 798 -8.38 -7.66 -63.80
CA ASP A 798 -7.01 -7.71 -64.25
C ASP A 798 -6.94 -7.29 -65.76
N SER A 799 -5.88 -6.57 -66.16
CA SER A 799 -5.80 -5.91 -67.45
C SER A 799 -6.08 -6.84 -68.64
N ASP A 800 -5.62 -8.10 -68.52
CA ASP A 800 -5.82 -9.10 -69.57
C ASP A 800 -7.24 -9.67 -69.61
N ALA A 801 -7.92 -9.70 -68.50
CA ALA A 801 -9.35 -10.13 -68.43
C ALA A 801 -10.31 -9.05 -68.96
N ALA A 802 -9.98 -7.78 -68.75
CA ALA A 802 -10.80 -6.67 -69.24
C ALA A 802 -10.83 -6.56 -70.76
N VAL A 803 -9.68 -6.81 -71.41
CA VAL A 803 -9.53 -6.81 -72.87
C VAL A 803 -10.35 -7.97 -73.45
N SER A 804 -10.26 -9.18 -72.87
CA SER A 804 -11.00 -10.36 -73.40
C SER A 804 -12.52 -10.25 -73.17
N LEU A 805 -12.99 -9.58 -72.12
CA LEU A 805 -14.39 -9.32 -71.88
C LEU A 805 -14.96 -8.31 -72.84
N LYS A 806 -14.21 -7.25 -73.11
CA LYS A 806 -14.63 -6.21 -74.10
C LYS A 806 -14.72 -6.78 -75.51
N GLN A 807 -13.73 -7.59 -75.91
CA GLN A 807 -13.77 -8.25 -77.25
C GLN A 807 -14.99 -9.21 -77.41
N ARG A 808 -15.29 -10.03 -76.38
CA ARG A 808 -16.41 -10.96 -76.38
C ARG A 808 -17.78 -10.25 -76.28
N VAL A 809 -17.89 -9.15 -75.60
CA VAL A 809 -19.08 -8.32 -75.52
C VAL A 809 -19.35 -7.64 -76.86
N ASP A 810 -18.28 -7.11 -77.55
CA ASP A 810 -18.40 -6.51 -78.86
C ASP A 810 -18.69 -7.53 -79.96
N GLU A 811 -18.17 -8.75 -79.89
CA GLU A 811 -18.56 -9.87 -80.79
C GLU A 811 -19.99 -10.36 -80.54
N GLN A 812 -20.53 -10.36 -79.37
CA GLN A 812 -21.87 -10.76 -79.02
C GLN A 812 -22.93 -9.65 -79.43
N LEU A 813 -22.55 -8.37 -79.22
CA LEU A 813 -23.40 -7.25 -79.64
C LEU A 813 -23.53 -7.14 -81.23
N SER A 814 -22.45 -7.47 -81.95
CA SER A 814 -22.45 -7.55 -83.39
C SER A 814 -23.25 -8.74 -83.99
N ALA A 815 -23.47 -9.80 -83.17
CA ALA A 815 -24.20 -10.98 -83.51
C ALA A 815 -25.70 -10.94 -83.15
N SER A 816 -26.15 -9.90 -82.41
CA SER A 816 -27.52 -9.81 -81.84
C SER A 816 -28.25 -8.53 -82.21
N GLU A 817 -28.28 -8.22 -83.57
CA GLU A 817 -29.17 -7.11 -84.13
C GLU A 817 -30.67 -7.44 -84.08
N GLN A 818 -31.16 -8.41 -83.38
CA GLN A 818 -32.58 -8.68 -83.16
C GLN A 818 -32.90 -9.11 -81.71
N VAL A 819 -32.84 -8.26 -80.73
CA VAL A 819 -33.69 -8.29 -79.52
C VAL A 819 -33.71 -6.86 -78.95
N SER A 820 -34.80 -6.15 -79.12
CA SER A 820 -35.17 -4.95 -78.38
C SER A 820 -35.29 -5.27 -76.88
N ASP A 821 -34.70 -4.47 -76.04
CA ASP A 821 -34.70 -4.45 -74.60
C ASP A 821 -33.45 -5.02 -73.92
N ILE A 822 -32.28 -4.38 -74.19
CA ILE A 822 -31.09 -4.56 -73.32
C ILE A 822 -30.74 -3.19 -72.75
N GLU A 823 -30.89 -3.01 -71.43
CA GLU A 823 -30.30 -1.88 -70.71
C GLU A 823 -28.78 -1.95 -70.83
N GLU A 824 -28.18 -0.83 -71.15
CA GLU A 824 -26.73 -0.63 -71.39
C GLU A 824 -25.88 -1.12 -70.16
N ILE A 825 -25.00 -2.07 -70.47
CA ILE A 825 -24.01 -2.53 -69.47
C ILE A 825 -22.91 -1.50 -69.38
N THR A 826 -22.86 -0.72 -68.31
CA THR A 826 -21.74 0.17 -68.06
C THR A 826 -20.65 -0.60 -67.29
N VAL A 827 -19.55 -0.90 -67.94
CA VAL A 827 -18.33 -1.43 -67.31
C VAL A 827 -17.50 -0.24 -66.86
N GLY A 828 -17.59 0.11 -65.60
CA GLY A 828 -16.73 1.10 -64.97
C GLY A 828 -15.37 0.49 -64.68
N ALA A 829 -14.38 0.71 -65.52
CA ALA A 829 -12.97 0.43 -65.17
C ALA A 829 -12.40 1.63 -64.40
N ASP A 830 -12.23 1.47 -63.09
CA ASP A 830 -11.56 2.45 -62.28
C ASP A 830 -10.03 2.29 -62.43
N ASN A 831 -9.41 3.14 -63.24
CA ASN A 831 -7.98 3.27 -63.38
C ASN A 831 -7.42 3.96 -62.14
N GLY A 832 -7.24 3.21 -61.04
CA GLY A 832 -6.55 3.66 -59.85
C GLY A 832 -5.04 3.65 -60.04
N LEU A 833 -4.49 4.66 -60.72
CA LEU A 833 -3.13 5.11 -60.61
C LEU A 833 -3.11 6.43 -59.86
N GLN A 834 -2.93 6.40 -58.53
CA GLN A 834 -2.02 7.25 -57.74
C GLN A 834 -2.07 6.83 -56.30
#